data_3c7e0841a28761a2273b08b7a16404ce
#
_entry.id   3c7e0841a28761a2273b08b7a16404ce
#
_cell.length_a   1.000
_cell.length_b   1.000
_cell.length_c   1.000
_cell.angle_alpha   90.00
_cell.angle_beta   90.00
_cell.angle_gamma   90.00
#
_symmetry.space_group_name_H-M   'P 1'
#
loop_
_entity.id
_entity.type
_entity.pdbx_description
1 polymer ?
#
loop_
_entity_poly.entity_id
_entity_poly.type
_entity_poly.pdbx_seq_one_letter_code
_entity_poly.pdbx_strand_id
1 'polypeptide(L)'
;MKKIAVFTSHVYEQMSGLMQKGLLDAAKRYGVKLIFFASFGDSYSSKNYGEFSKYDEGDCVSFDIPDLNDFDGVIKISTYFSEIIKQHLKKILTYHDIPVINIGSLEDDHISISCDEAKTYAKTVRHVIEEHGCRDIFHVAGDKVHNFTFERIAAYRKELEDHGIPFDESKIFYSNLWYDCGDSALDFILETCKKNGKKLPDAVCCANDYSAIGLINACKARGISVPEDLIITGFDAVVESTSGFPTLTTATQPFYRYGYMAIETMLRIIGGEEIKDNIFVEGDLICNQSCRCKPKSVDGIDDFRVIYTKRLDYATGIAQSTTNLMLTVSDAGTLEDCFRAISDNAKTDTGFKEMLLCLAPGWDKQRIVGEDFRTTDEEMTVVSGYRGDVDVPVQTFRKKNILPQDMLEDPNPYYIFALHHLQYYMGYLIVVPEIGYREQKAIQSWFVDLGVILETRRIQRDLELSVARLKFLYNRDTLTDLYNRRGLEDFFKAYLDECIRNRTGLAVITIDMDDLKYINDNFGHNEGDYGLKTIAYGLARAVNGNEVCARAGGDEFTVLAKNYTEEKAAEFIARVRSIIEQKVMLDGKQFDVSISCGAYIEYPDGSGDEDAHSIFERCLKEADKTMYKEKKMHKVGKGRNAPLTGN
;
A
#
# COMPACT_ATOMS: atom_id res chain seq x y z
N MET A 1 21.19 23.78 6.76
CA MET A 1 21.06 22.61 7.68
C MET A 1 21.51 21.40 6.90
N LYS A 2 22.41 20.55 7.44
CA LYS A 2 22.79 19.29 6.78
C LYS A 2 21.61 18.33 6.74
N LYS A 3 21.45 17.61 5.62
CA LYS A 3 20.33 16.71 5.37
C LYS A 3 20.85 15.29 5.18
N ILE A 4 20.45 14.35 6.03
CA ILE A 4 20.93 12.96 6.02
C ILE A 4 19.73 12.03 5.76
N ALA A 5 19.89 11.14 4.78
CA ALA A 5 18.95 10.06 4.53
C ALA A 5 19.25 8.89 5.49
N VAL A 6 18.24 8.34 6.13
CA VAL A 6 18.36 7.16 6.97
C VAL A 6 17.56 6.02 6.38
N PHE A 7 18.22 4.96 5.97
CA PHE A 7 17.59 3.73 5.50
C PHE A 7 17.44 2.75 6.65
N THR A 8 16.21 2.31 6.92
CA THR A 8 15.91 1.44 8.06
C THR A 8 14.77 0.48 7.75
N SER A 9 14.74 -0.64 8.46
CA SER A 9 13.56 -1.52 8.54
C SER A 9 13.20 -1.75 10.02
N HIS A 10 12.02 -2.33 10.27
CA HIS A 10 11.59 -2.68 11.63
C HIS A 10 11.63 -1.49 12.61
N VAL A 11 11.06 -0.35 12.19
CA VAL A 11 11.11 0.94 12.91
C VAL A 11 10.66 0.84 14.37
N TYR A 12 9.70 -0.04 14.66
CA TYR A 12 9.10 -0.18 16.00
C TYR A 12 9.72 -1.28 16.85
N GLU A 13 10.72 -2.00 16.32
CA GLU A 13 11.48 -2.96 17.13
C GLU A 13 12.31 -2.22 18.19
N GLN A 14 12.44 -2.80 19.38
CA GLN A 14 13.08 -2.18 20.52
C GLN A 14 14.52 -1.70 20.21
N MET A 15 15.33 -2.57 19.61
CA MET A 15 16.72 -2.27 19.29
C MET A 15 16.82 -1.18 18.22
N SER A 16 15.98 -1.25 17.19
CA SER A 16 15.88 -0.22 16.15
C SER A 16 15.45 1.12 16.74
N GLY A 17 14.47 1.12 17.65
CA GLY A 17 14.01 2.31 18.35
C GLY A 17 15.10 2.99 19.17
N LEU A 18 15.98 2.23 19.84
CA LEU A 18 17.12 2.79 20.58
C LEU A 18 18.14 3.44 19.64
N MET A 19 18.47 2.80 18.50
CA MET A 19 19.36 3.39 17.49
C MET A 19 18.77 4.67 16.92
N GLN A 20 17.49 4.66 16.56
CA GLN A 20 16.78 5.84 16.06
C GLN A 20 16.77 6.97 17.10
N LYS A 21 16.54 6.67 18.37
CA LYS A 21 16.60 7.67 19.45
C LYS A 21 17.98 8.33 19.54
N GLY A 22 19.04 7.54 19.42
CA GLY A 22 20.40 8.07 19.39
C GLY A 22 20.64 9.01 18.19
N LEU A 23 20.18 8.61 16.99
CA LEU A 23 20.22 9.45 15.78
C LEU A 23 19.47 10.77 15.99
N LEU A 24 18.26 10.71 16.54
CA LEU A 24 17.40 11.89 16.75
C LEU A 24 17.98 12.87 17.77
N ASP A 25 18.51 12.36 18.88
CA ASP A 25 19.11 13.18 19.92
C ASP A 25 20.39 13.89 19.41
N ALA A 26 21.23 13.17 18.65
CA ALA A 26 22.41 13.75 18.02
C ALA A 26 22.02 14.75 16.91
N ALA A 27 21.06 14.41 16.06
CA ALA A 27 20.58 15.31 15.01
C ALA A 27 20.03 16.62 15.57
N LYS A 28 19.26 16.54 16.66
CA LYS A 28 18.77 17.72 17.38
C LYS A 28 19.91 18.56 17.94
N ARG A 29 20.94 17.92 18.54
CA ARG A 29 22.09 18.60 19.11
C ARG A 29 22.92 19.35 18.08
N TYR A 30 23.12 18.73 16.89
CA TYR A 30 24.00 19.26 15.85
C TYR A 30 23.26 20.01 14.74
N GLY A 31 21.94 20.16 14.82
CA GLY A 31 21.15 20.87 13.83
C GLY A 31 21.12 20.16 12.46
N VAL A 32 20.97 18.84 12.47
CA VAL A 32 20.89 17.98 11.26
C VAL A 32 19.45 17.62 11.00
N LYS A 33 19.01 17.65 9.73
CA LYS A 33 17.71 17.14 9.31
C LYS A 33 17.83 15.67 8.93
N LEU A 34 17.00 14.83 9.53
CA LEU A 34 16.89 13.42 9.19
C LEU A 34 15.60 13.16 8.41
N ILE A 35 15.71 12.40 7.33
CA ILE A 35 14.57 11.81 6.63
C ILE A 35 14.81 10.30 6.59
N PHE A 36 13.89 9.57 7.19
CA PHE A 36 13.93 8.12 7.25
C PHE A 36 13.14 7.53 6.08
N PHE A 37 13.76 6.65 5.35
CA PHE A 37 13.13 5.80 4.35
C PHE A 37 13.00 4.42 4.95
N ALA A 38 11.78 4.03 5.26
CA ALA A 38 11.51 2.90 6.11
C ALA A 38 10.74 1.80 5.38
N SER A 39 11.08 0.56 5.70
CA SER A 39 10.36 -0.64 5.28
C SER A 39 9.97 -1.46 6.51
N PHE A 40 9.07 -2.42 6.33
CA PHE A 40 8.75 -3.41 7.36
C PHE A 40 9.66 -4.64 7.29
N GLY A 41 10.54 -4.67 6.28
CA GLY A 41 11.44 -5.79 6.04
C GLY A 41 10.72 -7.00 5.43
N ASP A 42 11.41 -8.12 5.37
CA ASP A 42 10.94 -9.38 4.79
C ASP A 42 9.98 -10.17 5.69
N SER A 43 9.13 -9.48 6.43
CA SER A 43 8.18 -10.07 7.39
C SER A 43 7.13 -10.98 6.74
N TYR A 44 6.92 -10.85 5.44
CA TYR A 44 5.99 -11.67 4.65
C TYR A 44 6.68 -12.64 3.70
N SER A 45 8.01 -12.63 3.63
CA SER A 45 8.73 -13.69 2.93
C SER A 45 8.41 -14.99 3.64
N SER A 46 7.60 -15.81 2.99
CA SER A 46 7.24 -17.12 3.48
C SER A 46 8.53 -17.94 3.70
N LYS A 47 8.47 -18.91 4.58
CA LYS A 47 9.47 -19.88 5.01
C LYS A 47 10.46 -20.44 3.95
N ASN A 48 10.40 -19.99 2.72
CA ASN A 48 11.34 -20.27 1.65
C ASN A 48 12.42 -19.17 1.64
N TYR A 49 13.45 -19.39 2.41
CA TYR A 49 14.70 -18.62 2.37
C TYR A 49 15.15 -18.41 0.93
N GLY A 50 15.01 -17.19 0.42
CA GLY A 50 15.61 -16.78 -0.85
C GLY A 50 14.71 -16.17 -1.92
N GLU A 51 13.39 -16.17 -1.78
CA GLU A 51 12.50 -15.49 -2.73
C GLU A 51 11.77 -14.33 -2.06
N PHE A 52 11.92 -13.13 -2.62
CA PHE A 52 11.16 -11.95 -2.26
C PHE A 52 9.68 -12.20 -2.57
N SER A 53 8.82 -11.95 -1.62
CA SER A 53 7.39 -11.88 -1.92
C SER A 53 7.09 -10.61 -2.73
N LYS A 54 6.01 -10.62 -3.51
CA LYS A 54 5.55 -9.42 -4.21
C LYS A 54 5.26 -8.24 -3.26
N TYR A 55 4.94 -8.54 -2.01
CA TYR A 55 4.75 -7.53 -0.98
C TYR A 55 6.09 -6.88 -0.60
N ASP A 56 7.12 -7.69 -0.36
CA ASP A 56 8.44 -7.19 0.01
C ASP A 56 9.06 -6.35 -1.13
N GLU A 57 8.77 -6.70 -2.41
CA GLU A 57 9.15 -5.87 -3.56
C GLU A 57 8.54 -4.48 -3.47
N GLY A 58 7.24 -4.39 -3.14
CA GLY A 58 6.54 -3.11 -2.96
C GLY A 58 7.06 -2.32 -1.77
N ASP A 59 7.33 -2.98 -0.65
CA ASP A 59 7.84 -2.36 0.58
C ASP A 59 9.24 -1.76 0.40
N CYS A 60 10.12 -2.45 -0.37
CA CYS A 60 11.46 -1.98 -0.68
C CYS A 60 11.50 -0.70 -1.53
N VAL A 61 10.41 -0.35 -2.20
CA VAL A 61 10.30 0.90 -2.97
C VAL A 61 10.55 2.14 -2.11
N SER A 62 10.34 2.05 -0.79
CA SER A 62 10.70 3.12 0.15
C SER A 62 12.14 3.59 -0.05
N PHE A 63 13.06 2.70 -0.43
CA PHE A 63 14.47 3.00 -0.63
C PHE A 63 14.79 3.63 -2.00
N ASP A 64 13.88 3.53 -2.97
CA ASP A 64 14.01 4.13 -4.30
C ASP A 64 13.43 5.56 -4.36
N ILE A 65 12.70 6.00 -3.32
CA ILE A 65 12.04 7.31 -3.29
C ILE A 65 13.04 8.47 -3.31
N PRO A 66 14.17 8.47 -2.52
CA PRO A 66 15.06 9.62 -2.45
C PRO A 66 15.92 9.80 -3.71
N ASP A 67 16.06 11.06 -4.15
CA ASP A 67 17.22 11.46 -4.94
C ASP A 67 18.39 11.72 -3.97
N LEU A 68 19.36 10.82 -3.93
CA LEU A 68 20.48 10.91 -2.99
C LEU A 68 21.40 12.10 -3.25
N ASN A 69 21.33 12.72 -4.42
CA ASN A 69 22.07 13.96 -4.72
C ASN A 69 21.57 15.15 -3.89
N ASP A 70 20.36 15.06 -3.33
CA ASP A 70 19.77 16.10 -2.47
C ASP A 70 20.17 15.94 -0.98
N PHE A 71 21.03 14.98 -0.66
CA PHE A 71 21.48 14.67 0.71
C PHE A 71 22.98 14.87 0.87
N ASP A 72 23.40 15.22 2.07
CA ASP A 72 24.81 15.34 2.45
C ASP A 72 25.45 14.00 2.88
N GLY A 73 24.63 12.99 3.19
CA GLY A 73 25.11 11.67 3.62
C GLY A 73 23.96 10.68 3.82
N VAL A 74 24.32 9.40 3.92
CA VAL A 74 23.41 8.27 4.11
C VAL A 74 23.80 7.48 5.35
N ILE A 75 22.84 7.14 6.20
CA ILE A 75 23.01 6.18 7.30
C ILE A 75 22.11 4.98 7.03
N LYS A 76 22.68 3.76 7.09
CA LYS A 76 21.92 2.51 7.00
C LYS A 76 21.85 1.86 8.38
N ILE A 77 20.66 1.49 8.84
CA ILE A 77 20.47 0.60 9.99
C ILE A 77 20.26 -0.81 9.46
N SER A 78 21.36 -1.53 9.24
CA SER A 78 21.34 -2.81 8.52
C SER A 78 21.05 -4.04 9.38
N THR A 79 20.87 -3.88 10.68
CA THR A 79 20.66 -4.97 11.65
C THR A 79 19.51 -5.90 11.25
N TYR A 80 18.47 -5.36 10.64
CA TYR A 80 17.27 -6.11 10.23
C TYR A 80 17.11 -6.23 8.70
N PHE A 81 18.14 -5.86 7.93
CA PHE A 81 18.06 -6.02 6.48
C PHE A 81 18.35 -7.45 6.07
N SER A 82 17.45 -8.02 5.26
CA SER A 82 17.73 -9.26 4.55
C SER A 82 18.85 -9.06 3.52
N GLU A 83 19.45 -10.15 3.05
CA GLU A 83 20.47 -10.08 2.00
C GLU A 83 19.96 -9.43 0.71
N ILE A 84 18.66 -9.56 0.42
CA ILE A 84 18.05 -8.96 -0.77
C ILE A 84 17.95 -7.45 -0.61
N ILE A 85 17.50 -6.95 0.56
CA ILE A 85 17.49 -5.51 0.88
C ILE A 85 18.92 -4.94 0.81
N LYS A 86 19.90 -5.63 1.36
CA LYS A 86 21.31 -5.21 1.29
C LYS A 86 21.79 -5.09 -0.16
N GLN A 87 21.48 -6.10 -1.00
CA GLN A 87 21.84 -6.08 -2.43
C GLN A 87 21.11 -4.96 -3.18
N HIS A 88 19.84 -4.71 -2.87
CA HIS A 88 19.06 -3.62 -3.46
C HIS A 88 19.68 -2.26 -3.10
N LEU A 89 19.95 -2.01 -1.83
CA LEU A 89 20.61 -0.78 -1.36
C LEU A 89 22.03 -0.63 -1.94
N LYS A 90 22.79 -1.70 -2.06
CA LYS A 90 24.11 -1.67 -2.70
C LYS A 90 24.01 -1.18 -4.14
N LYS A 91 23.01 -1.62 -4.91
CA LYS A 91 22.78 -1.12 -6.28
C LYS A 91 22.46 0.38 -6.28
N ILE A 92 21.57 0.83 -5.39
CA ILE A 92 21.22 2.26 -5.30
C ILE A 92 22.46 3.10 -4.98
N LEU A 93 23.23 2.70 -3.97
CA LEU A 93 24.37 3.49 -3.46
C LEU A 93 25.57 3.50 -4.41
N THR A 94 25.76 2.46 -5.22
CA THR A 94 26.90 2.35 -6.17
C THR A 94 26.96 3.51 -7.19
N TYR A 95 25.83 4.12 -7.50
CA TYR A 95 25.74 5.18 -8.50
C TYR A 95 25.87 6.60 -7.91
N HIS A 96 26.13 6.71 -6.59
CA HIS A 96 26.20 8.00 -5.91
C HIS A 96 27.51 8.15 -5.14
N ASP A 97 28.18 9.27 -5.35
CA ASP A 97 29.38 9.65 -4.59
C ASP A 97 28.96 10.40 -3.32
N ILE A 98 28.39 9.68 -2.37
CA ILE A 98 27.87 10.21 -1.11
C ILE A 98 28.44 9.44 0.07
N PRO A 99 28.80 10.08 1.18
CA PRO A 99 29.23 9.40 2.40
C PRO A 99 28.16 8.45 2.93
N VAL A 100 28.53 7.20 3.23
CA VAL A 100 27.65 6.19 3.79
C VAL A 100 28.21 5.65 5.09
N ILE A 101 27.39 5.60 6.14
CA ILE A 101 27.69 4.91 7.40
C ILE A 101 26.68 3.79 7.59
N ASN A 102 27.19 2.61 7.93
CA ASN A 102 26.36 1.47 8.30
C ASN A 102 26.31 1.29 9.82
N ILE A 103 25.13 0.98 10.37
CA ILE A 103 24.93 0.61 11.77
C ILE A 103 24.49 -0.86 11.83
N GLY A 104 25.23 -1.69 12.56
CA GLY A 104 24.90 -3.09 12.78
C GLY A 104 25.96 -4.05 12.23
N SER A 105 25.66 -4.87 11.22
CA SER A 105 26.61 -5.82 10.65
C SER A 105 27.74 -5.10 9.93
N LEU A 106 28.95 -5.70 9.97
CA LEU A 106 30.09 -5.18 9.23
C LEU A 106 29.84 -5.32 7.71
N GLU A 107 30.23 -4.29 6.97
CA GLU A 107 30.19 -4.28 5.51
C GLU A 107 31.55 -3.83 4.96
N ASP A 108 31.99 -4.45 3.87
CA ASP A 108 33.31 -4.18 3.29
C ASP A 108 33.40 -2.82 2.60
N ASP A 109 32.27 -2.30 2.11
CA ASP A 109 32.23 -1.11 1.24
C ASP A 109 32.02 0.20 2.03
N HIS A 110 31.66 0.13 3.32
CA HIS A 110 31.28 1.32 4.11
C HIS A 110 31.77 1.20 5.55
N ILE A 111 32.05 2.36 6.18
CA ILE A 111 32.34 2.43 7.60
C ILE A 111 31.14 1.89 8.38
N SER A 112 31.41 0.90 9.22
CA SER A 112 30.38 0.30 10.07
C SER A 112 30.59 0.69 11.54
N ILE A 113 29.48 0.97 12.24
CA ILE A 113 29.43 1.14 13.70
C ILE A 113 28.73 -0.08 14.26
N SER A 114 29.42 -0.87 15.06
CA SER A 114 28.95 -2.17 15.55
C SER A 114 29.36 -2.42 17.00
N CYS A 115 28.87 -3.51 17.58
CA CYS A 115 29.30 -3.99 18.87
C CYS A 115 30.71 -4.54 18.82
N ASP A 116 31.52 -4.28 19.84
CA ASP A 116 32.66 -5.13 20.16
C ASP A 116 32.12 -6.39 20.87
N GLU A 117 31.66 -7.33 20.05
CA GLU A 117 31.02 -8.57 20.52
C GLU A 117 31.89 -9.32 21.51
N ALA A 118 33.18 -9.47 21.18
CA ALA A 118 34.11 -10.21 22.00
C ALA A 118 34.32 -9.56 23.39
N LYS A 119 34.59 -8.25 23.42
CA LYS A 119 34.79 -7.56 24.70
C LYS A 119 33.51 -7.46 25.52
N THR A 120 32.38 -7.23 24.86
CA THR A 120 31.08 -7.12 25.54
C THR A 120 30.69 -8.45 26.16
N TYR A 121 30.78 -9.54 25.39
CA TYR A 121 30.45 -10.88 25.87
C TYR A 121 31.41 -11.36 26.96
N ALA A 122 32.71 -11.08 26.84
CA ALA A 122 33.72 -11.39 27.84
C ALA A 122 33.35 -10.90 29.27
N LYS A 123 32.60 -9.78 29.36
CA LYS A 123 32.14 -9.26 30.66
C LYS A 123 31.24 -10.23 31.43
N THR A 124 30.39 -10.96 30.72
CA THR A 124 29.48 -11.96 31.34
C THR A 124 30.27 -13.15 31.88
N VAL A 125 31.25 -13.65 31.11
CA VAL A 125 32.10 -14.78 31.47
C VAL A 125 33.03 -14.39 32.64
N ARG A 126 33.70 -13.25 32.51
CA ARG A 126 34.59 -12.71 33.57
C ARG A 126 33.83 -12.55 34.88
N HIS A 127 32.62 -11.98 34.84
CA HIS A 127 31.80 -11.74 36.01
C HIS A 127 31.49 -13.05 36.77
N VAL A 128 31.11 -14.12 36.11
CA VAL A 128 30.84 -15.40 36.79
C VAL A 128 32.10 -16.03 37.35
N ILE A 129 33.28 -15.77 36.78
CA ILE A 129 34.56 -16.27 37.26
C ILE A 129 35.04 -15.45 38.46
N GLU A 130 35.12 -14.12 38.33
CA GLU A 130 35.75 -13.24 39.33
C GLU A 130 34.82 -12.99 40.52
N GLU A 131 33.55 -12.69 40.30
CA GLU A 131 32.60 -12.33 41.37
C GLU A 131 31.95 -13.55 42.04
N HIS A 132 31.78 -14.68 41.31
CA HIS A 132 31.09 -15.87 41.82
C HIS A 132 31.98 -17.08 41.96
N GLY A 133 33.27 -16.99 41.58
CA GLY A 133 34.24 -18.07 41.71
C GLY A 133 33.97 -19.31 40.87
N CYS A 134 33.15 -19.21 39.81
CA CYS A 134 32.80 -20.32 38.94
C CYS A 134 34.04 -20.85 38.20
N ARG A 135 34.16 -22.19 38.14
CA ARG A 135 35.24 -22.86 37.43
C ARG A 135 34.75 -23.89 36.44
N ASP A 136 33.55 -24.42 36.61
CA ASP A 136 32.89 -25.35 35.70
C ASP A 136 31.77 -24.61 34.95
N ILE A 137 32.15 -24.03 33.82
CA ILE A 137 31.30 -23.12 33.06
C ILE A 137 30.95 -23.78 31.72
N PHE A 138 29.67 -23.73 31.33
CA PHE A 138 29.17 -24.15 30.02
C PHE A 138 28.82 -22.91 29.19
N HIS A 139 28.80 -23.12 27.87
CA HIS A 139 28.37 -22.10 26.93
C HIS A 139 27.23 -22.60 26.05
N VAL A 140 26.09 -21.91 26.08
CA VAL A 140 25.01 -22.09 25.10
C VAL A 140 25.24 -21.09 23.98
N ALA A 141 25.85 -21.56 22.90
CA ALA A 141 26.22 -20.78 21.72
C ALA A 141 25.04 -20.56 20.76
N GLY A 142 25.20 -19.66 19.80
CA GLY A 142 24.27 -19.48 18.71
C GLY A 142 24.42 -20.47 17.56
N ASP A 143 23.68 -20.27 16.50
CA ASP A 143 23.83 -21.05 15.27
C ASP A 143 25.17 -20.78 14.60
N LYS A 144 25.75 -21.83 13.98
CA LYS A 144 27.03 -21.76 13.28
C LYS A 144 27.02 -20.91 12.01
N VAL A 145 25.86 -20.52 11.53
CA VAL A 145 25.74 -19.62 10.36
C VAL A 145 26.09 -18.16 10.70
N HIS A 146 26.14 -17.79 11.96
CA HIS A 146 26.40 -16.43 12.41
C HIS A 146 27.85 -16.22 12.86
N ASN A 147 28.53 -15.20 12.33
CA ASN A 147 29.90 -14.88 12.69
C ASN A 147 30.05 -14.53 14.19
N PHE A 148 29.10 -13.80 14.76
CA PHE A 148 29.11 -13.43 16.18
C PHE A 148 29.10 -14.66 17.12
N THR A 149 28.59 -15.82 16.66
CA THR A 149 28.67 -17.06 17.42
C THR A 149 30.11 -17.45 17.70
N PHE A 150 30.96 -17.37 16.69
CA PHE A 150 32.39 -17.71 16.83
C PHE A 150 33.15 -16.65 17.62
N GLU A 151 32.80 -15.39 17.48
CA GLU A 151 33.40 -14.28 18.26
C GLU A 151 33.10 -14.45 19.75
N ARG A 152 31.85 -14.78 20.13
CA ARG A 152 31.46 -15.04 21.52
C ARG A 152 32.11 -16.32 22.08
N ILE A 153 32.25 -17.38 21.28
CA ILE A 153 33.00 -18.58 21.68
C ILE A 153 34.48 -18.25 21.89
N ALA A 154 35.10 -17.46 21.02
CA ALA A 154 36.48 -17.04 21.16
C ALA A 154 36.71 -16.20 22.44
N ALA A 155 35.77 -15.30 22.72
CA ALA A 155 35.77 -14.51 23.95
C ALA A 155 35.60 -15.38 25.20
N TYR A 156 34.65 -16.33 25.18
CA TYR A 156 34.48 -17.32 26.24
C TYR A 156 35.75 -18.13 26.49
N ARG A 157 36.37 -18.69 25.43
CA ARG A 157 37.62 -19.42 25.53
C ARG A 157 38.71 -18.56 26.14
N LYS A 158 38.89 -17.34 25.65
CA LYS A 158 39.94 -16.44 26.13
C LYS A 158 39.80 -16.11 27.62
N GLU A 159 38.58 -15.80 28.09
CA GLU A 159 38.35 -15.51 29.50
C GLU A 159 38.61 -16.72 30.40
N LEU A 160 38.30 -17.95 29.96
CA LEU A 160 38.69 -19.15 30.70
C LEU A 160 40.18 -19.29 30.79
N GLU A 161 40.90 -19.17 29.67
CA GLU A 161 42.36 -19.31 29.59
C GLU A 161 43.06 -18.24 30.43
N ASP A 162 42.64 -16.97 30.36
CA ASP A 162 43.20 -15.86 31.11
C ASP A 162 43.06 -16.06 32.65
N HIS A 163 42.03 -16.86 33.07
CA HIS A 163 41.84 -17.21 34.49
C HIS A 163 42.31 -18.62 34.85
N GLY A 164 43.11 -19.26 34.02
CA GLY A 164 43.70 -20.58 34.27
C GLY A 164 42.66 -21.73 34.30
N ILE A 165 41.52 -21.56 33.63
CA ILE A 165 40.49 -22.59 33.47
C ILE A 165 40.67 -23.26 32.09
N PRO A 166 40.88 -24.57 32.00
CA PRO A 166 41.03 -25.23 30.71
C PRO A 166 39.75 -25.10 29.87
N PHE A 167 39.94 -24.71 28.62
CA PHE A 167 38.85 -24.72 27.66
C PHE A 167 38.49 -26.15 27.24
N ASP A 168 37.20 -26.47 27.23
CA ASP A 168 36.67 -27.77 26.85
C ASP A 168 35.51 -27.58 25.86
N GLU A 169 35.73 -27.93 24.59
CA GLU A 169 34.74 -27.81 23.53
C GLU A 169 33.48 -28.67 23.78
N SER A 170 33.61 -29.77 24.56
CA SER A 170 32.45 -30.58 24.93
C SER A 170 31.42 -29.89 25.82
N LYS A 171 31.72 -28.69 26.32
CA LYS A 171 30.82 -27.85 27.12
C LYS A 171 30.11 -26.78 26.31
N ILE A 172 30.21 -26.82 24.97
CA ILE A 172 29.49 -25.88 24.08
C ILE A 172 28.28 -26.58 23.48
N PHE A 173 27.11 -25.99 23.70
CA PHE A 173 25.87 -26.39 23.06
C PHE A 173 25.48 -25.33 22.01
N TYR A 174 25.26 -25.75 20.76
CA TYR A 174 24.80 -24.87 19.69
C TYR A 174 23.29 -24.82 19.63
N SER A 175 22.71 -23.62 19.68
CA SER A 175 21.27 -23.38 19.71
C SER A 175 20.79 -22.53 18.53
N ASN A 176 19.47 -22.47 18.37
CA ASN A 176 18.79 -21.57 17.42
C ASN A 176 18.57 -20.16 17.98
N LEU A 177 19.16 -19.83 19.14
CA LEU A 177 19.02 -18.53 19.81
C LEU A 177 17.59 -18.19 20.29
N TRP A 178 16.71 -19.19 20.44
CA TRP A 178 15.32 -18.98 20.83
C TRP A 178 14.95 -19.77 22.09
N TYR A 179 13.81 -19.45 22.70
CA TYR A 179 13.35 -20.06 23.97
C TYR A 179 13.22 -21.58 23.94
N ASP A 180 12.88 -22.15 22.78
CA ASP A 180 12.64 -23.59 22.60
C ASP A 180 13.89 -24.44 22.70
N CYS A 181 15.08 -23.83 22.67
CA CYS A 181 16.33 -24.55 22.89
C CYS A 181 16.56 -24.97 24.35
N GLY A 182 15.80 -24.44 25.31
CA GLY A 182 16.06 -24.57 26.74
C GLY A 182 16.11 -26.03 27.24
N ASP A 183 15.14 -26.85 26.87
CA ASP A 183 15.10 -28.26 27.27
C ASP A 183 16.27 -29.06 26.69
N SER A 184 16.56 -28.88 25.40
CA SER A 184 17.67 -29.56 24.72
C SER A 184 19.03 -29.13 25.27
N ALA A 185 19.19 -27.85 25.58
CA ALA A 185 20.41 -27.33 26.22
C ALA A 185 20.59 -27.92 27.62
N LEU A 186 19.54 -27.98 28.42
CA LEU A 186 19.61 -28.56 29.76
C LEU A 186 19.94 -30.07 29.71
N ASP A 187 19.29 -30.85 28.81
CA ASP A 187 19.60 -32.27 28.62
C ASP A 187 21.08 -32.48 28.26
N PHE A 188 21.61 -31.69 27.32
CA PHE A 188 23.02 -31.73 26.94
C PHE A 188 23.94 -31.46 28.14
N ILE A 189 23.63 -30.42 28.94
CA ILE A 189 24.40 -30.06 30.14
C ILE A 189 24.41 -31.22 31.15
N LEU A 190 23.22 -31.74 31.48
CA LEU A 190 23.07 -32.82 32.47
C LEU A 190 23.79 -34.10 32.02
N GLU A 191 23.67 -34.48 30.75
CA GLU A 191 24.37 -35.67 30.21
C GLU A 191 25.91 -35.48 30.24
N THR A 192 26.40 -34.29 29.88
CA THR A 192 27.83 -34.00 29.93
C THR A 192 28.38 -33.97 31.35
N CYS A 193 27.66 -33.36 32.29
CA CYS A 193 27.99 -33.39 33.71
C CYS A 193 28.02 -34.83 34.26
N LYS A 194 27.01 -35.67 33.94
CA LYS A 194 26.96 -37.07 34.37
C LYS A 194 28.15 -37.87 33.88
N LYS A 195 28.58 -37.69 32.64
CA LYS A 195 29.80 -38.32 32.07
C LYS A 195 31.06 -37.94 32.87
N ASN A 196 31.09 -36.71 33.39
CA ASN A 196 32.19 -36.15 34.19
C ASN A 196 32.05 -36.40 35.71
N GLY A 197 31.05 -37.18 36.15
CA GLY A 197 30.80 -37.50 37.56
C GLY A 197 30.23 -36.33 38.39
N LYS A 198 29.67 -35.32 37.74
CA LYS A 198 29.05 -34.16 38.36
C LYS A 198 27.53 -34.15 38.20
N LYS A 199 26.82 -33.37 39.05
CA LYS A 199 25.37 -33.18 38.93
C LYS A 199 25.04 -31.97 38.05
N LEU A 200 25.67 -30.82 38.29
CA LEU A 200 25.47 -29.55 37.60
C LEU A 200 26.80 -28.83 37.45
N PRO A 201 26.95 -27.93 36.47
CA PRO A 201 28.07 -27.00 36.42
C PRO A 201 27.85 -25.83 37.40
N ASP A 202 28.86 -24.98 37.57
CA ASP A 202 28.75 -23.75 38.39
C ASP A 202 27.93 -22.67 37.68
N ALA A 203 28.13 -22.54 36.36
CA ALA A 203 27.45 -21.52 35.55
C ALA A 203 27.24 -21.96 34.09
N VAL A 204 26.27 -21.34 33.46
CA VAL A 204 26.04 -21.38 32.01
C VAL A 204 25.96 -19.95 31.46
N CYS A 205 26.89 -19.62 30.55
CA CYS A 205 26.88 -18.36 29.84
C CYS A 205 26.19 -18.55 28.49
N CYS A 206 24.99 -17.99 28.29
CA CYS A 206 24.25 -18.10 27.05
C CYS A 206 24.64 -17.00 26.06
N ALA A 207 24.58 -17.34 24.78
CA ALA A 207 24.90 -16.40 23.72
C ALA A 207 23.88 -15.25 23.61
N ASN A 208 22.63 -15.47 24.01
CA ASN A 208 21.63 -14.42 24.08
C ASN A 208 20.62 -14.64 25.21
N ASP A 209 19.80 -13.64 25.48
CA ASP A 209 18.82 -13.65 26.56
C ASP A 209 17.68 -14.67 26.33
N TYR A 210 17.23 -14.84 25.09
CA TYR A 210 16.14 -15.78 24.80
C TYR A 210 16.54 -17.23 25.10
N SER A 211 17.76 -17.65 24.74
CA SER A 211 18.30 -18.94 25.11
C SER A 211 18.46 -19.08 26.62
N ALA A 212 18.92 -18.01 27.30
CA ALA A 212 19.07 -18.00 28.76
C ALA A 212 17.71 -18.15 29.49
N ILE A 213 16.69 -17.42 29.06
CA ILE A 213 15.31 -17.50 29.60
C ILE A 213 14.72 -18.90 29.33
N GLY A 214 14.92 -19.45 28.12
CA GLY A 214 14.51 -20.81 27.81
C GLY A 214 15.15 -21.85 28.75
N LEU A 215 16.45 -21.72 29.00
CA LEU A 215 17.20 -22.58 29.93
C LEU A 215 16.73 -22.41 31.39
N ILE A 216 16.47 -21.19 31.85
CA ILE A 216 15.90 -20.92 33.19
C ILE A 216 14.54 -21.61 33.35
N ASN A 217 13.67 -21.52 32.33
CA ASN A 217 12.37 -22.19 32.34
C ASN A 217 12.50 -23.71 32.39
N ALA A 218 13.41 -24.31 31.64
CA ALA A 218 13.69 -25.74 31.65
C ALA A 218 14.26 -26.18 33.02
N CYS A 219 15.15 -25.41 33.65
CA CYS A 219 15.65 -25.64 35.00
C CYS A 219 14.50 -25.66 36.02
N LYS A 220 13.66 -24.62 35.99
CA LYS A 220 12.47 -24.51 36.88
C LYS A 220 11.53 -25.70 36.72
N ALA A 221 11.25 -26.15 35.51
CA ALA A 221 10.40 -27.29 35.25
C ALA A 221 10.96 -28.61 35.83
N ARG A 222 12.29 -28.73 36.02
CA ARG A 222 13.00 -29.87 36.57
C ARG A 222 13.44 -29.72 38.03
N GLY A 223 12.99 -28.64 38.70
CA GLY A 223 13.28 -28.40 40.11
C GLY A 223 14.71 -27.93 40.38
N ILE A 224 15.41 -27.41 39.38
CA ILE A 224 16.75 -26.79 39.52
C ILE A 224 16.57 -25.32 39.78
N SER A 225 17.09 -24.80 40.88
CA SER A 225 16.97 -23.42 41.28
C SER A 225 18.06 -22.54 40.61
N VAL A 226 17.64 -21.46 39.99
CA VAL A 226 18.52 -20.43 39.47
C VAL A 226 18.31 -19.15 40.32
N PRO A 227 19.33 -18.63 40.98
CA PRO A 227 20.77 -18.92 40.83
C PRO A 227 21.34 -19.90 41.86
N GLU A 228 20.56 -20.48 42.79
CA GLU A 228 21.07 -21.22 43.92
C GLU A 228 21.86 -22.48 43.51
N ASP A 229 21.30 -23.27 42.59
CA ASP A 229 21.92 -24.52 42.06
C ASP A 229 22.79 -24.24 40.81
N LEU A 230 22.42 -23.26 40.00
CA LEU A 230 23.05 -22.97 38.73
C LEU A 230 22.98 -21.48 38.40
N ILE A 231 24.10 -20.86 38.12
CA ILE A 231 24.17 -19.47 37.61
C ILE A 231 23.94 -19.48 36.10
N ILE A 232 23.07 -18.55 35.61
CA ILE A 232 22.83 -18.38 34.17
C ILE A 232 22.96 -16.92 33.80
N THR A 233 23.72 -16.64 32.72
CA THR A 233 23.85 -15.30 32.14
C THR A 233 23.42 -15.26 30.69
N GLY A 234 22.99 -14.10 30.21
CA GLY A 234 22.58 -13.86 28.84
C GLY A 234 23.37 -12.76 28.15
N PHE A 235 22.85 -12.30 27.02
CA PHE A 235 23.38 -11.21 26.20
C PHE A 235 22.22 -10.57 25.43
N ASP A 236 22.27 -9.27 25.13
CA ASP A 236 21.36 -8.38 24.42
C ASP A 236 20.53 -7.45 25.34
N ALA A 237 20.31 -7.78 26.59
CA ALA A 237 19.48 -7.04 27.55
C ALA A 237 18.06 -6.74 27.01
N VAL A 238 17.39 -7.77 26.49
CA VAL A 238 16.00 -7.65 26.03
C VAL A 238 15.06 -7.32 27.18
N VAL A 239 13.92 -6.71 26.93
CA VAL A 239 12.94 -6.32 27.97
C VAL A 239 12.52 -7.55 28.82
N GLU A 240 12.39 -8.70 28.19
CA GLU A 240 12.03 -9.95 28.84
C GLU A 240 13.06 -10.40 29.90
N SER A 241 14.33 -9.97 29.79
CA SER A 241 15.39 -10.29 30.77
C SER A 241 15.12 -9.70 32.16
N THR A 242 14.36 -8.61 32.23
CA THR A 242 13.98 -7.94 33.48
C THR A 242 12.63 -8.38 34.02
N SER A 243 11.84 -9.13 33.25
CA SER A 243 10.45 -9.54 33.58
C SER A 243 10.34 -10.92 34.17
N GLY A 244 11.31 -11.79 33.89
CA GLY A 244 11.38 -13.14 34.41
C GLY A 244 11.75 -13.16 35.90
N PHE A 245 11.53 -14.31 36.55
CA PHE A 245 12.02 -14.54 37.90
C PHE A 245 12.81 -15.86 37.91
N PRO A 246 14.15 -15.79 38.17
CA PRO A 246 14.99 -14.61 38.50
C PRO A 246 15.15 -13.65 37.31
N THR A 247 15.37 -12.35 37.58
CA THR A 247 15.80 -11.41 36.56
C THR A 247 17.19 -11.76 36.05
N LEU A 248 17.40 -11.67 34.74
CA LEU A 248 18.59 -12.17 34.07
C LEU A 248 19.79 -11.20 34.15
N THR A 249 20.95 -11.70 34.55
CA THR A 249 22.23 -11.04 34.35
C THR A 249 22.61 -11.14 32.90
N THR A 250 22.87 -10.00 32.25
CA THR A 250 23.08 -9.91 30.80
C THR A 250 24.02 -8.78 30.45
N ALA A 251 24.64 -8.83 29.26
CA ALA A 251 25.36 -7.69 28.72
C ALA A 251 24.52 -6.98 27.66
N THR A 252 24.62 -5.63 27.64
CA THR A 252 23.86 -4.81 26.69
C THR A 252 24.64 -4.56 25.43
N GLN A 253 23.95 -4.53 24.29
CA GLN A 253 24.49 -3.85 23.11
C GLN A 253 24.17 -2.35 23.22
N PRO A 254 25.13 -1.46 22.91
CA PRO A 254 24.94 -0.02 23.10
C PRO A 254 24.21 0.65 21.93
N PHE A 255 23.00 0.17 21.56
CA PHE A 255 22.23 0.59 20.41
C PHE A 255 22.01 2.11 20.32
N TYR A 256 21.69 2.76 21.44
CA TYR A 256 21.58 4.22 21.48
C TYR A 256 22.88 4.91 21.06
N ARG A 257 24.03 4.41 21.56
CA ARG A 257 25.34 4.99 21.23
C ARG A 257 25.69 4.82 19.76
N TYR A 258 25.26 3.72 19.10
CA TYR A 258 25.47 3.54 17.67
C TYR A 258 24.83 4.67 16.88
N GLY A 259 23.53 4.94 17.12
CA GLY A 259 22.82 6.01 16.44
C GLY A 259 23.43 7.39 16.70
N TYR A 260 23.77 7.67 17.97
CA TYR A 260 24.39 8.94 18.32
C TYR A 260 25.73 9.16 17.62
N MET A 261 26.61 8.16 17.67
CA MET A 261 27.94 8.21 17.04
C MET A 261 27.86 8.25 15.52
N ALA A 262 26.83 7.66 14.91
CA ALA A 262 26.67 7.71 13.46
C ALA A 262 26.51 9.14 12.95
N ILE A 263 25.75 9.99 13.64
CA ILE A 263 25.62 11.42 13.29
C ILE A 263 26.96 12.14 13.49
N GLU A 264 27.64 11.93 14.63
CA GLU A 264 28.94 12.57 14.90
C GLU A 264 29.97 12.16 13.83
N THR A 265 30.05 10.88 13.51
CA THR A 265 30.98 10.35 12.50
C THR A 265 30.64 10.90 11.11
N MET A 266 29.36 10.92 10.74
CA MET A 266 28.91 11.48 9.46
C MET A 266 29.31 12.95 9.32
N LEU A 267 29.12 13.75 10.35
CA LEU A 267 29.50 15.17 10.32
C LEU A 267 31.01 15.38 10.19
N ARG A 268 31.83 14.52 10.80
CA ARG A 268 33.29 14.55 10.63
C ARG A 268 33.69 14.23 9.19
N ILE A 269 33.08 13.21 8.57
CA ILE A 269 33.31 12.84 7.17
C ILE A 269 32.90 14.00 6.24
N ILE A 270 31.70 14.57 6.44
CA ILE A 270 31.23 15.73 5.66
C ILE A 270 32.16 16.94 5.86
N GLY A 271 32.78 17.06 7.03
CA GLY A 271 33.80 18.08 7.33
C GLY A 271 35.16 17.84 6.69
N GLY A 272 35.35 16.75 5.95
CA GLY A 272 36.58 16.40 5.24
C GLY A 272 37.56 15.52 6.05
N GLU A 273 37.12 14.96 7.17
CA GLU A 273 37.96 14.02 7.94
C GLU A 273 37.91 12.62 7.28
N GLU A 274 39.08 12.07 7.00
CA GLU A 274 39.21 10.72 6.47
C GLU A 274 39.14 9.69 7.61
N ILE A 275 38.03 8.92 7.67
CA ILE A 275 37.84 7.83 8.61
C ILE A 275 37.90 6.52 7.80
N LYS A 276 38.84 5.64 8.15
CA LYS A 276 39.10 4.39 7.39
C LYS A 276 38.64 3.12 8.11
N ASP A 277 38.60 3.18 9.44
CA ASP A 277 38.36 1.99 10.26
C ASP A 277 36.92 1.93 10.75
N ASN A 278 36.40 0.72 10.87
CA ASN A 278 35.15 0.46 11.54
C ASN A 278 35.20 0.88 13.02
N ILE A 279 34.06 1.32 13.55
CA ILE A 279 33.95 1.79 14.92
C ILE A 279 33.28 0.69 15.75
N PHE A 280 34.03 0.17 16.72
CA PHE A 280 33.51 -0.82 17.65
C PHE A 280 33.17 -0.17 19.00
N VAL A 281 31.94 -0.38 19.44
CA VAL A 281 31.42 0.18 20.68
C VAL A 281 31.19 -0.94 21.69
N GLU A 282 31.77 -0.81 22.84
CA GLU A 282 31.65 -1.80 23.91
C GLU A 282 30.36 -1.58 24.70
N GLY A 283 29.61 -2.65 24.97
CA GLY A 283 28.41 -2.66 25.77
C GLY A 283 28.70 -2.77 27.29
N ASP A 284 27.64 -2.69 28.08
CA ASP A 284 27.72 -2.73 29.54
C ASP A 284 27.13 -4.03 30.10
N LEU A 285 27.65 -4.50 31.24
CA LEU A 285 27.12 -5.62 32.00
C LEU A 285 26.04 -5.13 33.00
N ILE A 286 24.89 -5.81 32.98
CA ILE A 286 23.78 -5.63 33.93
C ILE A 286 23.71 -6.85 34.82
N CYS A 287 24.11 -6.71 36.07
CA CYS A 287 24.07 -7.79 37.06
C CYS A 287 22.70 -7.86 37.74
N ASN A 288 22.09 -9.04 37.73
CA ASN A 288 20.77 -9.29 38.27
C ASN A 288 20.71 -10.63 39.07
N GLN A 289 19.50 -11.08 39.37
CA GLN A 289 19.25 -12.20 40.27
C GLN A 289 19.83 -13.52 39.78
N SER A 290 19.86 -13.77 38.45
CA SER A 290 20.28 -15.07 37.88
C SER A 290 21.76 -15.43 38.14
N CYS A 291 22.55 -14.51 38.65
CA CYS A 291 23.92 -14.75 39.12
C CYS A 291 24.14 -14.46 40.61
N ARG A 292 23.09 -14.41 41.43
CA ARG A 292 23.13 -14.09 42.87
C ARG A 292 23.42 -12.60 43.18
N CYS A 293 23.52 -11.74 42.18
CA CYS A 293 23.64 -10.30 42.41
C CYS A 293 22.29 -9.69 42.78
N LYS A 294 22.33 -8.63 43.57
CA LYS A 294 21.13 -7.85 43.85
C LYS A 294 20.81 -7.00 42.62
N PRO A 295 19.56 -6.96 42.14
CA PRO A 295 19.19 -6.08 41.04
C PRO A 295 19.49 -4.63 41.43
N LYS A 296 19.98 -3.84 40.48
CA LYS A 296 20.29 -2.41 40.69
C LYS A 296 19.05 -1.57 40.99
N SER A 297 17.85 -2.04 40.59
CA SER A 297 16.57 -1.45 40.97
C SER A 297 15.49 -2.56 41.07
N VAL A 298 14.55 -2.40 42.01
CA VAL A 298 13.38 -3.27 42.16
C VAL A 298 12.28 -2.86 41.17
N ASP A 299 12.45 -1.75 40.48
CA ASP A 299 11.44 -1.10 39.63
C ASP A 299 11.17 -1.84 38.32
N GLY A 300 12.05 -2.77 37.92
CA GLY A 300 11.98 -3.43 36.60
C GLY A 300 10.73 -4.28 36.37
N ILE A 301 10.12 -4.87 37.41
CA ILE A 301 8.89 -5.70 37.25
C ILE A 301 7.67 -4.81 37.00
N ASP A 302 7.57 -3.69 37.70
CA ASP A 302 6.45 -2.75 37.49
C ASP A 302 6.59 -2.03 36.15
N ASP A 303 7.80 -1.66 35.74
CA ASP A 303 8.09 -1.12 34.41
C ASP A 303 7.74 -2.13 33.31
N PHE A 304 8.11 -3.40 33.49
CA PHE A 304 7.75 -4.46 32.54
C PHE A 304 6.22 -4.64 32.43
N ARG A 305 5.51 -4.72 33.57
CA ARG A 305 4.05 -4.84 33.55
C ARG A 305 3.41 -3.68 32.81
N VAL A 306 3.85 -2.47 33.07
CA VAL A 306 3.37 -1.26 32.38
C VAL A 306 3.66 -1.34 30.88
N ILE A 307 4.88 -1.72 30.49
CA ILE A 307 5.28 -1.85 29.11
C ILE A 307 4.46 -2.94 28.39
N TYR A 308 4.34 -4.12 29.02
CA TYR A 308 3.64 -5.26 28.43
C TYR A 308 2.14 -5.03 28.33
N THR A 309 1.52 -4.43 29.35
CA THR A 309 0.12 -4.03 29.31
C THR A 309 -0.13 -3.02 28.20
N LYS A 310 0.71 -1.99 28.09
CA LYS A 310 0.61 -1.01 27.01
C LYS A 310 0.78 -1.65 25.63
N ARG A 311 1.72 -2.60 25.46
CA ARG A 311 1.88 -3.34 24.18
C ARG A 311 0.64 -4.15 23.82
N LEU A 312 0.08 -4.87 24.82
CA LEU A 312 -1.12 -5.70 24.62
C LEU A 312 -2.34 -4.84 24.29
N ASP A 313 -2.55 -3.76 25.05
CA ASP A 313 -3.66 -2.82 24.83
C ASP A 313 -3.53 -2.18 23.44
N TYR A 314 -2.31 -1.83 23.05
CA TYR A 314 -2.05 -1.26 21.75
C TYR A 314 -2.29 -2.26 20.60
N ALA A 315 -1.77 -3.49 20.71
CA ALA A 315 -2.00 -4.54 19.71
C ALA A 315 -3.48 -4.87 19.54
N THR A 316 -4.22 -4.94 20.68
CA THR A 316 -5.68 -5.17 20.67
C THR A 316 -6.42 -3.96 20.06
N GLY A 317 -6.00 -2.76 20.40
CA GLY A 317 -6.56 -1.51 19.89
C GLY A 317 -6.41 -1.40 18.38
N ILE A 318 -5.22 -1.70 17.83
CA ILE A 318 -5.00 -1.66 16.37
C ILE A 318 -5.84 -2.69 15.64
N ALA A 319 -5.95 -3.92 16.15
CA ALA A 319 -6.80 -4.95 15.52
C ALA A 319 -8.26 -4.49 15.43
N GLN A 320 -8.75 -3.81 16.46
CA GLN A 320 -10.09 -3.23 16.48
C GLN A 320 -10.21 -2.02 15.54
N SER A 321 -9.19 -1.18 15.50
CA SER A 321 -9.07 -0.02 14.64
C SER A 321 -9.09 -0.40 13.15
N THR A 322 -8.33 -1.42 12.74
CA THR A 322 -8.33 -1.94 11.38
C THR A 322 -9.74 -2.36 10.94
N THR A 323 -10.46 -3.08 11.82
CA THR A 323 -11.84 -3.46 11.55
C THR A 323 -12.74 -2.24 11.39
N ASN A 324 -12.60 -1.25 12.26
CA ASN A 324 -13.35 0.01 12.18
C ASN A 324 -13.02 0.79 10.90
N LEU A 325 -11.75 0.86 10.51
CA LEU A 325 -11.32 1.50 9.27
C LEU A 325 -11.97 0.83 8.05
N MET A 326 -11.95 -0.50 7.97
CA MET A 326 -12.58 -1.26 6.90
C MET A 326 -14.08 -0.96 6.78
N LEU A 327 -14.80 -0.92 7.91
CA LEU A 327 -16.23 -0.61 7.95
C LEU A 327 -16.50 0.83 7.51
N THR A 328 -15.77 1.80 8.05
CA THR A 328 -15.95 3.23 7.72
C THR A 328 -15.66 3.51 6.25
N VAL A 329 -14.59 2.91 5.72
CA VAL A 329 -14.26 3.03 4.30
C VAL A 329 -15.30 2.36 3.42
N SER A 330 -15.86 1.22 3.82
CA SER A 330 -16.90 0.52 3.04
C SER A 330 -18.16 1.37 2.89
N ASP A 331 -18.48 2.19 3.88
CA ASP A 331 -19.64 3.12 3.87
C ASP A 331 -19.33 4.46 3.16
N ALA A 332 -18.09 4.76 2.86
CA ALA A 332 -17.68 6.00 2.21
C ALA A 332 -18.24 6.09 0.78
N GLY A 333 -19.02 7.13 0.50
CA GLY A 333 -19.65 7.34 -0.80
C GLY A 333 -18.70 7.86 -1.87
N THR A 334 -17.62 8.56 -1.47
CA THR A 334 -16.63 9.16 -2.38
C THR A 334 -15.20 8.75 -1.99
N LEU A 335 -14.24 8.97 -2.90
CA LEU A 335 -12.81 8.79 -2.60
C LEU A 335 -12.34 9.78 -1.52
N GLU A 336 -12.85 11.00 -1.52
CA GLU A 336 -12.52 12.02 -0.52
C GLU A 336 -12.96 11.59 0.88
N ASP A 337 -14.17 11.03 1.00
CA ASP A 337 -14.66 10.47 2.27
C ASP A 337 -13.78 9.28 2.73
N CYS A 338 -13.35 8.43 1.79
CA CYS A 338 -12.44 7.34 2.06
C CYS A 338 -11.09 7.85 2.60
N PHE A 339 -10.48 8.85 1.95
CA PHE A 339 -9.22 9.43 2.39
C PHE A 339 -9.33 10.12 3.75
N ARG A 340 -10.45 10.78 4.01
CA ARG A 340 -10.73 11.36 5.33
C ARG A 340 -10.85 10.30 6.40
N ALA A 341 -11.60 9.23 6.15
CA ALA A 341 -11.73 8.11 7.08
C ALA A 341 -10.38 7.46 7.43
N ILE A 342 -9.48 7.33 6.45
CA ILE A 342 -8.10 6.85 6.67
C ILE A 342 -7.35 7.80 7.60
N SER A 343 -7.43 9.10 7.37
CA SER A 343 -6.74 10.11 8.17
C SER A 343 -7.26 10.15 9.62
N ASP A 344 -8.59 10.12 9.80
CA ASP A 344 -9.22 10.13 11.12
C ASP A 344 -8.88 8.87 11.94
N ASN A 345 -8.89 7.71 11.30
CA ASN A 345 -8.47 6.46 11.93
C ASN A 345 -6.98 6.49 12.31
N ALA A 346 -6.11 6.98 11.41
CA ALA A 346 -4.69 7.12 11.72
C ALA A 346 -4.44 8.03 12.93
N LYS A 347 -5.16 9.15 13.02
CA LYS A 347 -5.05 10.13 14.11
C LYS A 347 -5.39 9.54 15.48
N THR A 348 -6.40 8.68 15.52
CA THR A 348 -6.86 8.05 16.78
C THR A 348 -6.02 6.83 17.18
N ASP A 349 -5.62 6.01 16.21
CA ASP A 349 -5.26 4.63 16.51
C ASP A 349 -3.80 4.28 16.22
N THR A 350 -3.10 4.97 15.29
CA THR A 350 -1.72 4.63 14.96
C THR A 350 -0.69 5.28 15.87
N GLY A 351 -1.05 6.41 16.53
CA GLY A 351 -0.15 7.24 17.34
C GLY A 351 0.90 7.98 16.52
N PHE A 352 0.64 8.21 15.24
CA PHE A 352 1.42 9.18 14.49
C PHE A 352 1.08 10.59 14.99
N LYS A 353 2.10 11.39 15.26
CA LYS A 353 1.92 12.81 15.60
C LYS A 353 1.53 13.64 14.38
N GLU A 354 2.03 13.24 13.23
CA GLU A 354 1.72 13.81 11.92
C GLU A 354 1.63 12.67 10.90
N MET A 355 0.69 12.76 9.97
CA MET A 355 0.56 11.81 8.87
C MET A 355 0.03 12.53 7.64
N LEU A 356 0.68 12.33 6.49
CA LEU A 356 0.21 12.75 5.19
C LEU A 356 0.14 11.55 4.26
N LEU A 357 -1.01 11.36 3.64
CA LEU A 357 -1.23 10.36 2.60
C LEU A 357 -0.94 11.01 1.24
N CYS A 358 0.17 10.62 0.62
CA CYS A 358 0.66 11.16 -0.63
C CYS A 358 0.48 10.13 -1.75
N LEU A 359 -0.34 10.44 -2.75
CA LEU A 359 -0.58 9.57 -3.90
C LEU A 359 0.19 10.04 -5.12
N ALA A 360 0.75 9.08 -5.86
CA ALA A 360 1.44 9.32 -7.11
C ALA A 360 0.44 9.54 -8.26
N PRO A 361 0.77 10.35 -9.30
CA PRO A 361 -0.08 10.50 -10.47
C PRO A 361 -0.33 9.14 -11.13
N GLY A 362 -1.60 8.84 -11.39
CA GLY A 362 -2.00 7.56 -11.97
C GLY A 362 -1.82 6.35 -11.03
N TRP A 363 -1.84 6.55 -9.72
CA TRP A 363 -1.80 5.50 -8.70
C TRP A 363 -2.87 4.42 -8.93
N ASP A 364 -3.96 4.81 -9.58
CA ASP A 364 -5.10 3.97 -9.94
C ASP A 364 -4.88 3.11 -11.20
N LYS A 365 -3.65 3.04 -11.76
CA LYS A 365 -3.33 2.31 -13.01
C LYS A 365 -2.40 1.12 -12.82
N GLN A 366 -2.21 0.61 -11.61
CA GLN A 366 -1.30 -0.51 -11.29
C GLN A 366 0.14 -0.31 -11.84
N ARG A 367 0.84 0.71 -11.35
CA ARG A 367 2.25 0.94 -11.70
C ARG A 367 3.16 -0.02 -10.93
N ILE A 368 3.96 -0.80 -11.67
CA ILE A 368 5.10 -1.52 -11.11
C ILE A 368 6.28 -0.55 -11.11
N VAL A 369 7.03 -0.54 -10.02
CA VAL A 369 8.26 0.26 -9.93
C VAL A 369 9.31 -0.33 -10.86
N GLY A 370 9.75 0.45 -11.83
CA GLY A 370 10.82 0.14 -12.77
C GLY A 370 11.85 1.26 -12.86
N GLU A 371 12.72 1.23 -13.88
CA GLU A 371 13.74 2.26 -14.10
C GLU A 371 13.15 3.67 -14.21
N ASP A 372 11.93 3.81 -14.73
CA ASP A 372 11.20 5.08 -14.85
C ASP A 372 10.70 5.64 -13.51
N PHE A 373 10.76 4.88 -12.41
CA PHE A 373 10.34 5.36 -11.09
C PHE A 373 11.16 6.56 -10.59
N ARG A 374 12.41 6.65 -11.03
CA ARG A 374 13.34 7.73 -10.67
C ARG A 374 13.11 9.03 -11.45
N THR A 375 12.17 9.06 -12.40
CA THR A 375 11.86 10.30 -13.12
C THR A 375 11.21 11.30 -12.18
N THR A 376 11.88 12.43 -12.01
CA THR A 376 11.72 13.37 -10.90
C THR A 376 10.67 14.46 -11.11
N ASP A 377 10.08 14.57 -12.29
CA ASP A 377 9.17 15.68 -12.64
C ASP A 377 7.69 15.38 -12.31
N GLU A 378 7.41 14.25 -11.66
CA GLU A 378 6.06 13.89 -11.25
C GLU A 378 5.61 14.73 -10.05
N GLU A 379 4.34 15.17 -10.07
CA GLU A 379 3.70 15.84 -8.96
C GLU A 379 2.97 14.82 -8.07
N MET A 380 3.36 14.74 -6.81
CA MET A 380 2.64 14.00 -5.78
C MET A 380 1.46 14.82 -5.26
N THR A 381 0.38 14.16 -4.88
CA THR A 381 -0.77 14.81 -4.27
C THR A 381 -0.93 14.35 -2.82
N VAL A 382 -0.90 15.28 -1.87
CA VAL A 382 -1.40 15.04 -0.51
C VAL A 382 -2.93 15.00 -0.61
N VAL A 383 -3.52 13.84 -0.46
CA VAL A 383 -4.98 13.66 -0.57
C VAL A 383 -5.68 13.78 0.76
N SER A 384 -4.98 13.53 1.86
CA SER A 384 -5.48 13.62 3.24
C SER A 384 -4.29 13.61 4.20
N GLY A 385 -4.48 14.14 5.40
CA GLY A 385 -3.45 14.11 6.44
C GLY A 385 -3.74 15.09 7.57
N TYR A 386 -2.88 15.02 8.59
CA TYR A 386 -2.93 15.92 9.74
C TYR A 386 -1.54 16.20 10.30
N ARG A 387 -1.41 17.34 10.99
CA ARG A 387 -0.22 17.75 11.76
C ARG A 387 -0.68 18.17 13.15
N GLY A 388 -0.40 17.35 14.15
CA GLY A 388 -1.03 17.48 15.47
C GLY A 388 -2.55 17.38 15.37
N ASP A 389 -3.27 18.42 15.78
CA ASP A 389 -4.74 18.45 15.73
C ASP A 389 -5.31 19.08 14.45
N VAL A 390 -4.46 19.58 13.55
CA VAL A 390 -4.86 20.33 12.37
C VAL A 390 -4.83 19.45 11.13
N ASP A 391 -5.93 19.38 10.41
CA ASP A 391 -6.00 18.69 9.12
C ASP A 391 -5.22 19.45 8.04
N VAL A 392 -4.53 18.72 7.18
CA VAL A 392 -3.77 19.29 6.06
C VAL A 392 -4.64 19.35 4.82
N PRO A 393 -4.72 20.51 4.15
CA PRO A 393 -5.51 20.62 2.92
C PRO A 393 -4.88 19.80 1.79
N VAL A 394 -5.71 19.40 0.82
CA VAL A 394 -5.25 18.77 -0.42
C VAL A 394 -4.30 19.73 -1.14
N GLN A 395 -3.11 19.26 -1.46
CA GLN A 395 -2.07 20.03 -2.12
C GLN A 395 -1.18 19.15 -2.97
N THR A 396 -0.49 19.76 -3.96
CA THR A 396 0.48 19.06 -4.78
C THR A 396 1.90 19.55 -4.50
N PHE A 397 2.87 18.67 -4.70
CA PHE A 397 4.29 18.99 -4.58
C PHE A 397 5.12 18.11 -5.53
N ARG A 398 6.30 18.57 -5.90
CA ARG A 398 7.20 17.79 -6.77
C ARG A 398 7.76 16.59 -6.02
N LYS A 399 7.69 15.42 -6.61
CA LYS A 399 8.21 14.16 -6.05
C LYS A 399 9.67 14.28 -5.58
N LYS A 400 10.52 14.97 -6.34
CA LYS A 400 11.93 15.19 -5.97
C LYS A 400 12.12 15.87 -4.61
N ASN A 401 11.16 16.67 -4.18
CA ASN A 401 11.24 17.34 -2.88
C ASN A 401 10.97 16.37 -1.71
N ILE A 402 10.34 15.20 -1.99
CA ILE A 402 9.93 14.18 -1.02
C ILE A 402 8.86 14.69 -0.04
N LEU A 403 8.99 15.93 0.39
CA LEU A 403 8.14 16.61 1.36
C LEU A 403 7.45 17.82 0.72
N PRO A 404 6.22 18.16 1.14
CA PRO A 404 5.62 19.47 0.86
C PRO A 404 6.55 20.63 1.27
N GLN A 405 6.39 21.77 0.61
CA GLN A 405 7.30 22.92 0.76
C GLN A 405 7.39 23.43 2.22
N ASP A 406 6.29 23.45 2.92
CA ASP A 406 6.18 23.88 4.33
C ASP A 406 6.88 22.95 5.33
N MET A 407 7.20 21.72 4.90
CA MET A 407 7.89 20.72 5.72
C MET A 407 9.40 20.64 5.44
N LEU A 408 9.89 21.30 4.39
CA LEU A 408 11.30 21.22 4.01
C LEU A 408 12.23 21.85 5.07
N GLU A 409 11.81 22.93 5.70
CA GLU A 409 12.58 23.65 6.72
C GLU A 409 12.25 23.22 8.18
N ASP A 410 11.21 22.41 8.36
CA ASP A 410 10.80 21.89 9.64
C ASP A 410 11.88 20.95 10.21
N PRO A 411 12.32 21.10 11.47
CA PRO A 411 13.33 20.24 12.08
C PRO A 411 12.82 18.83 12.44
N ASN A 412 11.52 18.56 12.29
CA ASN A 412 10.96 17.25 12.63
C ASN A 412 11.58 16.13 11.79
N PRO A 413 11.83 14.96 12.38
CA PRO A 413 12.23 13.77 11.65
C PRO A 413 11.00 13.18 10.95
N TYR A 414 11.07 13.06 9.62
CA TYR A 414 10.01 12.45 8.83
C TYR A 414 10.37 11.04 8.41
N TYR A 415 9.41 10.15 8.53
CA TYR A 415 9.51 8.77 8.08
C TYR A 415 8.65 8.58 6.83
N ILE A 416 9.27 8.05 5.81
CA ILE A 416 8.65 7.80 4.50
C ILE A 416 8.47 6.28 4.37
N PHE A 417 7.21 5.85 4.24
CA PHE A 417 6.85 4.46 3.97
C PHE A 417 6.19 4.38 2.62
N ALA A 418 6.64 3.49 1.75
CA ALA A 418 5.97 3.24 0.49
C ALA A 418 4.53 2.78 0.73
N LEU A 419 3.60 3.33 -0.04
CA LEU A 419 2.22 2.89 -0.09
C LEU A 419 2.03 2.05 -1.34
N HIS A 420 1.73 0.79 -1.15
CA HIS A 420 1.68 -0.18 -2.22
C HIS A 420 0.65 -1.30 -1.95
N HIS A 421 0.23 -1.97 -3.00
CA HIS A 421 -0.48 -3.24 -2.91
C HIS A 421 0.31 -4.29 -3.67
N LEU A 422 0.82 -5.30 -2.97
CA LEU A 422 1.84 -6.22 -3.51
C LEU A 422 3.00 -5.39 -4.12
N GLN A 423 3.39 -5.65 -5.37
CA GLN A 423 4.42 -4.90 -6.09
C GLN A 423 3.95 -3.58 -6.73
N TYR A 424 2.65 -3.25 -6.62
CA TYR A 424 2.08 -2.06 -7.26
C TYR A 424 2.19 -0.85 -6.35
N TYR A 425 2.99 0.11 -6.74
CA TYR A 425 3.20 1.35 -6.03
C TYR A 425 2.04 2.33 -6.27
N MET A 426 1.57 2.94 -5.19
CA MET A 426 0.50 3.93 -5.21
C MET A 426 0.95 5.32 -4.76
N GLY A 427 2.02 5.39 -3.98
CA GLY A 427 2.52 6.61 -3.37
C GLY A 427 3.29 6.32 -2.11
N TYR A 428 3.26 7.22 -1.14
CA TYR A 428 3.89 7.01 0.17
C TYR A 428 3.18 7.78 1.28
N LEU A 429 3.40 7.32 2.49
CA LEU A 429 3.02 8.07 3.68
C LEU A 429 4.23 8.82 4.24
N ILE A 430 3.99 10.07 4.62
CA ILE A 430 4.91 10.86 5.42
C ILE A 430 4.37 10.84 6.84
N VAL A 431 5.15 10.30 7.79
CA VAL A 431 4.71 10.22 9.18
C VAL A 431 5.76 10.73 10.14
N VAL A 432 5.32 11.27 11.28
CA VAL A 432 6.14 11.49 12.47
C VAL A 432 5.65 10.51 13.52
N PRO A 433 6.31 9.34 13.67
CA PRO A 433 5.87 8.33 14.61
C PRO A 433 6.21 8.72 16.06
N GLU A 434 5.43 8.22 17.00
CA GLU A 434 5.85 8.15 18.39
C GLU A 434 6.74 6.91 18.55
N ILE A 435 8.04 7.11 18.68
CA ILE A 435 9.01 6.03 18.88
C ILE A 435 8.91 5.52 20.30
N GLY A 436 8.68 4.22 20.46
CA GLY A 436 8.54 3.60 21.79
C GLY A 436 7.80 2.25 21.72
N TYR A 437 6.98 1.99 22.72
CA TYR A 437 6.35 0.68 23.03
C TYR A 437 5.28 0.19 22.04
N ARG A 438 5.45 0.42 20.73
CA ARG A 438 4.48 0.00 19.74
C ARG A 438 4.83 -1.36 19.14
N GLU A 439 3.80 -2.10 18.77
CA GLU A 439 3.96 -3.42 18.17
C GLU A 439 4.19 -3.29 16.66
N GLN A 440 5.36 -3.70 16.19
CA GLN A 440 5.76 -3.64 14.77
C GLN A 440 4.70 -4.26 13.84
N LYS A 441 4.24 -5.47 14.16
CA LYS A 441 3.29 -6.22 13.32
C LYS A 441 1.93 -5.54 13.21
N ALA A 442 1.49 -4.86 14.26
CA ALA A 442 0.21 -4.18 14.27
C ALA A 442 0.21 -2.97 13.33
N ILE A 443 1.27 -2.16 13.38
CA ILE A 443 1.44 -1.04 12.45
C ILE A 443 1.60 -1.54 11.00
N GLN A 444 2.38 -2.60 10.80
CA GLN A 444 2.55 -3.21 9.48
C GLN A 444 1.21 -3.70 8.91
N SER A 445 0.37 -4.36 9.71
CA SER A 445 -0.97 -4.77 9.29
C SER A 445 -1.80 -3.58 8.83
N TRP A 446 -1.75 -2.46 9.54
CA TRP A 446 -2.46 -1.24 9.17
C TRP A 446 -2.04 -0.72 7.79
N PHE A 447 -0.73 -0.73 7.46
CA PHE A 447 -0.23 -0.35 6.13
C PHE A 447 -0.68 -1.33 5.03
N VAL A 448 -0.67 -2.63 5.32
CA VAL A 448 -1.19 -3.65 4.38
C VAL A 448 -2.66 -3.41 4.08
N ASP A 449 -3.46 -3.19 5.11
CA ASP A 449 -4.90 -2.93 4.96
C ASP A 449 -5.16 -1.64 4.18
N LEU A 450 -4.36 -0.62 4.38
CA LEU A 450 -4.43 0.62 3.59
C LEU A 450 -4.20 0.35 2.10
N GLY A 451 -3.18 -0.43 1.76
CA GLY A 451 -2.92 -0.85 0.38
C GLY A 451 -4.09 -1.65 -0.22
N VAL A 452 -4.67 -2.57 0.55
CA VAL A 452 -5.86 -3.36 0.14
C VAL A 452 -7.08 -2.47 -0.06
N ILE A 453 -7.32 -1.50 0.83
CA ILE A 453 -8.42 -0.54 0.73
C ILE A 453 -8.33 0.25 -0.57
N LEU A 454 -7.17 0.84 -0.85
CA LEU A 454 -6.98 1.65 -2.05
C LEU A 454 -7.13 0.82 -3.34
N GLU A 455 -6.58 -0.39 -3.37
CA GLU A 455 -6.74 -1.30 -4.51
C GLU A 455 -8.21 -1.71 -4.70
N THR A 456 -8.95 -1.97 -3.63
CA THR A 456 -10.37 -2.29 -3.69
C THR A 456 -11.17 -1.12 -4.28
N ARG A 457 -10.88 0.11 -3.88
CA ARG A 457 -11.53 1.32 -4.43
C ARG A 457 -11.19 1.53 -5.91
N ARG A 458 -9.96 1.27 -6.32
CA ARG A 458 -9.53 1.30 -7.72
C ARG A 458 -10.33 0.30 -8.56
N ILE A 459 -10.42 -0.96 -8.11
CA ILE A 459 -11.16 -2.02 -8.81
C ILE A 459 -12.65 -1.68 -8.91
N GLN A 460 -13.25 -1.17 -7.83
CA GLN A 460 -14.66 -0.76 -7.83
C GLN A 460 -14.93 0.32 -8.86
N ARG A 461 -14.09 1.35 -8.92
CA ARG A 461 -14.20 2.43 -9.91
C ARG A 461 -14.04 1.92 -11.36
N ASP A 462 -13.06 1.05 -11.62
CA ASP A 462 -12.86 0.46 -12.95
C ASP A 462 -14.07 -0.39 -13.36
N LEU A 463 -14.67 -1.10 -12.42
CA LEU A 463 -15.90 -1.86 -12.67
C LEU A 463 -17.07 -0.93 -13.00
N GLU A 464 -17.27 0.13 -12.25
CA GLU A 464 -18.32 1.13 -12.51
C GLU A 464 -18.18 1.75 -13.91
N LEU A 465 -16.96 2.16 -14.28
CA LEU A 465 -16.66 2.69 -15.61
C LEU A 465 -16.91 1.64 -16.71
N SER A 466 -16.54 0.40 -16.47
CA SER A 466 -16.76 -0.71 -17.41
C SER A 466 -18.24 -1.00 -17.59
N VAL A 467 -19.00 -1.05 -16.50
CA VAL A 467 -20.47 -1.22 -16.55
C VAL A 467 -21.14 -0.06 -17.28
N ALA A 468 -20.73 1.18 -17.01
CA ALA A 468 -21.25 2.36 -17.71
C ALA A 468 -20.96 2.27 -19.22
N ARG A 469 -19.73 1.87 -19.59
CA ARG A 469 -19.35 1.68 -20.99
C ARG A 469 -20.13 0.55 -21.67
N LEU A 470 -20.30 -0.57 -20.97
CA LEU A 470 -21.12 -1.68 -21.49
C LEU A 470 -22.58 -1.26 -21.67
N LYS A 471 -23.19 -0.53 -20.73
CA LYS A 471 -24.54 0.03 -20.86
C LYS A 471 -24.62 1.00 -22.04
N PHE A 472 -23.62 1.86 -22.23
CA PHE A 472 -23.57 2.76 -23.38
C PHE A 472 -23.55 1.98 -24.71
N LEU A 473 -22.65 1.00 -24.86
CA LEU A 473 -22.52 0.17 -26.05
C LEU A 473 -23.77 -0.72 -26.30
N TYR A 474 -24.38 -1.20 -25.21
CA TYR A 474 -25.56 -2.06 -25.29
C TYR A 474 -26.80 -1.30 -25.77
N ASN A 475 -26.93 -0.02 -25.43
CA ASN A 475 -28.10 0.80 -25.72
C ASN A 475 -27.93 1.78 -26.89
N ARG A 476 -26.75 1.78 -27.57
CA ARG A 476 -26.45 2.69 -28.68
C ARG A 476 -26.22 1.94 -30.00
N ASP A 477 -26.52 2.62 -31.11
CA ASP A 477 -26.17 2.19 -32.47
C ASP A 477 -24.72 2.64 -32.79
N THR A 478 -23.87 1.71 -33.22
CA THR A 478 -22.43 1.96 -33.43
C THR A 478 -22.11 2.87 -34.61
N LEU A 479 -23.02 3.01 -35.60
CA LEU A 479 -22.83 3.85 -36.76
C LEU A 479 -23.23 5.32 -36.48
N THR A 480 -24.35 5.50 -35.78
CA THR A 480 -25.03 6.80 -35.64
C THR A 480 -24.94 7.41 -34.28
N ASP A 481 -24.49 6.67 -33.26
CA ASP A 481 -24.42 7.08 -31.86
C ASP A 481 -25.77 7.44 -31.22
N LEU A 482 -26.86 7.24 -31.92
CA LEU A 482 -28.22 7.29 -31.37
C LEU A 482 -28.49 6.05 -30.51
N TYR A 483 -29.58 6.05 -29.75
CA TYR A 483 -30.02 4.82 -29.12
C TYR A 483 -30.31 3.75 -30.17
N ASN A 484 -30.11 2.49 -29.80
CA ASN A 484 -30.64 1.37 -30.61
C ASN A 484 -32.08 1.04 -30.15
N ARG A 485 -32.72 0.05 -30.76
CA ARG A 485 -34.10 -0.35 -30.43
C ARG A 485 -34.26 -0.66 -28.93
N ARG A 486 -33.30 -1.37 -28.32
CA ARG A 486 -33.34 -1.70 -26.88
C ARG A 486 -33.25 -0.46 -26.00
N GLY A 487 -32.31 0.42 -26.31
CA GLY A 487 -32.19 1.69 -25.58
C GLY A 487 -33.43 2.56 -25.65
N LEU A 488 -34.19 2.48 -26.76
CA LEU A 488 -35.46 3.17 -26.92
C LEU A 488 -36.57 2.56 -26.03
N GLU A 489 -36.64 1.23 -25.95
CA GLU A 489 -37.61 0.51 -25.12
C GLU A 489 -37.46 0.87 -23.62
N ASP A 490 -36.22 1.04 -23.15
CA ASP A 490 -35.94 1.47 -21.75
C ASP A 490 -36.56 2.83 -21.45
N PHE A 491 -36.58 3.76 -22.42
CA PHE A 491 -37.17 5.10 -22.24
C PHE A 491 -38.68 5.08 -22.39
N PHE A 492 -39.23 4.17 -23.18
CA PHE A 492 -40.68 4.16 -23.46
C PHE A 492 -41.49 4.01 -22.18
N LYS A 493 -41.16 3.07 -21.32
CA LYS A 493 -41.85 2.86 -20.04
C LYS A 493 -41.82 4.09 -19.17
N ALA A 494 -40.68 4.73 -19.02
CA ALA A 494 -40.54 5.93 -18.20
C ALA A 494 -41.35 7.12 -18.76
N TYR A 495 -41.35 7.27 -20.11
CA TYR A 495 -42.11 8.32 -20.77
C TYR A 495 -43.62 8.07 -20.72
N LEU A 496 -44.04 6.80 -20.86
CA LEU A 496 -45.43 6.39 -20.72
C LEU A 496 -45.97 6.74 -19.32
N ASP A 497 -45.24 6.34 -18.26
CA ASP A 497 -45.59 6.63 -16.88
C ASP A 497 -45.69 8.17 -16.59
N GLU A 498 -44.79 8.95 -17.20
CA GLU A 498 -44.81 10.41 -17.09
C GLU A 498 -46.02 11.02 -17.82
N CYS A 499 -46.33 10.54 -19.01
CA CYS A 499 -47.49 11.02 -19.80
C CYS A 499 -48.81 10.66 -19.12
N ILE A 500 -48.92 9.48 -18.50
CA ILE A 500 -50.06 9.10 -17.67
C ILE A 500 -50.27 10.09 -16.52
N ARG A 501 -49.20 10.36 -15.74
CA ARG A 501 -49.25 11.28 -14.60
C ARG A 501 -49.64 12.70 -15.01
N ASN A 502 -49.11 13.17 -16.14
CA ASN A 502 -49.29 14.53 -16.62
C ASN A 502 -50.53 14.69 -17.53
N ARG A 503 -51.20 13.59 -17.90
CA ARG A 503 -52.31 13.55 -18.85
C ARG A 503 -51.95 14.18 -20.20
N THR A 504 -50.79 13.85 -20.73
CA THR A 504 -50.25 14.38 -22.00
C THR A 504 -50.03 13.27 -23.01
N GLY A 505 -49.89 13.65 -24.28
CA GLY A 505 -49.62 12.69 -25.35
C GLY A 505 -48.20 12.21 -25.40
N LEU A 506 -47.97 10.92 -25.67
CA LEU A 506 -46.70 10.30 -25.99
C LEU A 506 -46.65 10.05 -27.48
N ALA A 507 -45.77 10.73 -28.20
CA ALA A 507 -45.55 10.54 -29.61
C ALA A 507 -44.53 9.41 -29.87
N VAL A 508 -44.87 8.53 -30.83
CA VAL A 508 -43.94 7.62 -31.48
C VAL A 508 -43.86 8.04 -32.94
N ILE A 509 -42.65 8.40 -33.39
CA ILE A 509 -42.41 8.85 -34.76
C ILE A 509 -41.45 7.85 -35.38
N THR A 510 -41.89 7.15 -36.47
CA THR A 510 -41.05 6.29 -37.28
C THR A 510 -40.55 7.05 -38.50
N ILE A 511 -39.27 6.84 -38.80
CA ILE A 511 -38.55 7.55 -39.88
C ILE A 511 -37.74 6.53 -40.66
N ASP A 512 -37.80 6.64 -41.96
CA ASP A 512 -37.07 5.76 -42.87
C ASP A 512 -36.30 6.61 -43.89
N MET A 513 -35.06 6.24 -44.17
CA MET A 513 -34.23 6.92 -45.17
C MET A 513 -34.69 6.54 -46.57
N ASP A 514 -35.08 7.53 -47.36
CA ASP A 514 -35.47 7.29 -48.75
C ASP A 514 -34.23 6.94 -49.60
N ASP A 515 -34.41 6.02 -50.55
CA ASP A 515 -33.43 5.71 -51.58
C ASP A 515 -32.03 5.27 -51.09
N LEU A 516 -31.86 4.75 -49.82
CA LEU A 516 -30.56 4.29 -49.29
C LEU A 516 -29.90 3.27 -50.24
N LYS A 517 -30.66 2.30 -50.80
CA LYS A 517 -30.12 1.33 -51.73
C LYS A 517 -29.57 1.99 -53.00
N TYR A 518 -30.26 2.98 -53.54
CA TYR A 518 -29.79 3.74 -54.69
C TYR A 518 -28.49 4.47 -54.40
N ILE A 519 -28.38 5.09 -53.21
CA ILE A 519 -27.15 5.76 -52.82
C ILE A 519 -26.00 4.76 -52.69
N ASN A 520 -26.23 3.62 -52.03
CA ASN A 520 -25.23 2.55 -51.91
C ASN A 520 -24.76 2.01 -53.28
N ASP A 521 -25.70 1.75 -54.19
CA ASP A 521 -25.41 1.14 -55.51
C ASP A 521 -24.69 2.12 -56.45
N ASN A 522 -24.92 3.44 -56.35
CA ASN A 522 -24.36 4.44 -57.25
C ASN A 522 -23.15 5.22 -56.70
N PHE A 523 -23.08 5.39 -55.36
CA PHE A 523 -22.06 6.20 -54.71
C PHE A 523 -21.22 5.40 -53.68
N GLY A 524 -21.58 4.15 -53.40
CA GLY A 524 -20.89 3.25 -52.49
C GLY A 524 -21.41 3.30 -51.05
N HIS A 525 -21.11 2.25 -50.26
CA HIS A 525 -21.60 2.08 -48.90
C HIS A 525 -21.19 3.20 -47.94
N ASN A 526 -20.00 3.81 -48.12
CA ASN A 526 -19.57 4.94 -47.30
C ASN A 526 -20.49 6.15 -47.42
N GLU A 527 -21.07 6.37 -48.60
CA GLU A 527 -22.01 7.46 -48.84
C GLU A 527 -23.42 7.12 -48.32
N GLY A 528 -23.81 5.84 -48.29
CA GLY A 528 -24.99 5.39 -47.57
C GLY A 528 -24.84 5.59 -46.04
N ASP A 529 -23.69 5.24 -45.48
CA ASP A 529 -23.35 5.50 -44.07
C ASP A 529 -23.36 7.00 -43.76
N TYR A 530 -22.85 7.84 -44.67
CA TYR A 530 -22.96 9.30 -44.55
C TYR A 530 -24.43 9.74 -44.46
N GLY A 531 -25.33 9.19 -45.32
CA GLY A 531 -26.74 9.50 -45.27
C GLY A 531 -27.37 9.17 -43.93
N LEU A 532 -27.10 7.97 -43.40
CA LEU A 532 -27.57 7.52 -42.09
C LEU A 532 -27.02 8.42 -40.94
N LYS A 533 -25.75 8.79 -40.99
CA LYS A 533 -25.14 9.72 -40.02
C LYS A 533 -25.73 11.14 -40.12
N THR A 534 -26.10 11.57 -41.33
CA THR A 534 -26.74 12.86 -41.55
C THR A 534 -28.14 12.92 -40.96
N ILE A 535 -28.92 11.85 -41.10
CA ILE A 535 -30.23 11.73 -40.43
C ILE A 535 -30.06 11.75 -38.91
N ALA A 536 -29.13 10.98 -38.39
CA ALA A 536 -28.80 10.96 -36.94
C ALA A 536 -28.40 12.35 -36.44
N TYR A 537 -27.58 13.08 -37.20
CA TYR A 537 -27.19 14.46 -36.89
C TYR A 537 -28.45 15.37 -36.86
N GLY A 538 -29.33 15.25 -37.83
CA GLY A 538 -30.60 16.02 -37.88
C GLY A 538 -31.48 15.75 -36.67
N LEU A 539 -31.64 14.52 -36.30
CA LEU A 539 -32.39 14.08 -35.13
C LEU A 539 -31.79 14.61 -33.85
N ALA A 540 -30.49 14.40 -33.64
CA ALA A 540 -29.79 14.86 -32.43
C ALA A 540 -29.82 16.38 -32.23
N ARG A 541 -29.84 17.16 -33.32
CA ARG A 541 -29.94 18.62 -33.30
C ARG A 541 -31.37 19.14 -33.14
N ALA A 542 -32.36 18.36 -33.50
CA ALA A 542 -33.76 18.72 -33.37
C ALA A 542 -34.34 18.50 -31.96
N VAL A 543 -33.66 17.75 -31.11
CA VAL A 543 -34.07 17.39 -29.73
C VAL A 543 -34.07 18.63 -28.84
N ASN A 544 -35.14 18.78 -28.01
CA ASN A 544 -35.33 19.87 -27.01
C ASN A 544 -35.50 19.34 -25.57
N GLY A 545 -35.10 18.08 -25.30
CA GLY A 545 -35.19 17.47 -23.96
C GLY A 545 -36.44 16.64 -23.68
N ASN A 546 -37.43 16.66 -24.60
CA ASN A 546 -38.62 15.82 -24.50
C ASN A 546 -38.54 14.59 -25.43
N GLU A 547 -37.56 14.55 -26.29
CA GLU A 547 -37.40 13.54 -27.36
C GLU A 547 -36.20 12.62 -27.09
N VAL A 548 -36.38 11.35 -27.41
CA VAL A 548 -35.31 10.34 -27.48
C VAL A 548 -35.31 9.74 -28.86
N CYS A 549 -34.15 9.76 -29.51
CA CYS A 549 -34.00 9.26 -30.88
C CYS A 549 -33.18 7.96 -30.89
N ALA A 550 -33.65 7.01 -31.71
CA ALA A 550 -32.98 5.74 -31.88
C ALA A 550 -32.92 5.34 -33.38
N ARG A 551 -31.90 4.53 -33.72
CA ARG A 551 -31.89 3.79 -34.97
C ARG A 551 -32.33 2.35 -34.69
N ALA A 552 -33.48 1.96 -35.21
CA ALA A 552 -34.08 0.64 -34.99
C ALA A 552 -33.34 -0.48 -35.77
N GLY A 553 -32.76 -0.16 -36.92
CA GLY A 553 -31.96 -1.02 -37.74
C GLY A 553 -31.99 -0.60 -39.22
N GLY A 554 -30.98 -0.95 -39.99
CA GLY A 554 -30.93 -0.61 -41.43
C GLY A 554 -31.06 0.90 -41.69
N ASP A 555 -32.12 1.30 -42.36
CA ASP A 555 -32.52 2.66 -42.71
C ASP A 555 -33.60 3.27 -41.78
N GLU A 556 -34.02 2.54 -40.75
CA GLU A 556 -35.15 2.89 -39.88
C GLU A 556 -34.67 3.60 -38.59
N PHE A 557 -35.32 4.71 -38.30
CA PHE A 557 -35.15 5.47 -37.05
C PHE A 557 -36.49 5.63 -36.33
N THR A 558 -36.44 5.73 -35.02
CA THR A 558 -37.63 5.94 -34.21
C THR A 558 -37.35 7.05 -33.17
N VAL A 559 -38.34 7.91 -32.99
CA VAL A 559 -38.30 8.98 -31.95
C VAL A 559 -39.45 8.78 -30.98
N LEU A 560 -39.13 8.78 -29.70
CA LEU A 560 -40.13 8.91 -28.63
C LEU A 560 -40.14 10.35 -28.17
N ALA A 561 -41.31 10.93 -28.01
CA ALA A 561 -41.45 12.30 -27.55
C ALA A 561 -42.60 12.43 -26.55
N LYS A 562 -42.32 12.86 -25.32
CA LYS A 562 -43.30 13.09 -24.28
C LYS A 562 -43.88 14.49 -24.38
N ASN A 563 -45.12 14.66 -23.91
CA ASN A 563 -45.87 15.94 -23.94
C ASN A 563 -46.08 16.48 -25.34
N TYR A 564 -46.34 15.60 -26.30
CA TYR A 564 -46.52 15.91 -27.72
C TYR A 564 -48.00 15.88 -28.13
N THR A 565 -48.29 16.70 -29.15
CA THR A 565 -49.50 16.67 -29.95
C THR A 565 -49.14 16.39 -31.40
N GLU A 566 -50.15 16.18 -32.30
CA GLU A 566 -49.93 16.00 -33.73
C GLU A 566 -49.19 17.19 -34.35
N GLU A 567 -49.54 18.43 -33.95
CA GLU A 567 -48.89 19.66 -34.42
C GLU A 567 -47.41 19.68 -34.06
N LYS A 568 -47.07 19.38 -32.78
CA LYS A 568 -45.67 19.33 -32.32
C LYS A 568 -44.88 18.24 -33.02
N ALA A 569 -45.48 17.10 -33.33
CA ALA A 569 -44.83 16.03 -34.10
C ALA A 569 -44.52 16.50 -35.53
N ALA A 570 -45.46 17.18 -36.17
CA ALA A 570 -45.27 17.78 -37.49
C ALA A 570 -44.17 18.84 -37.50
N GLU A 571 -44.14 19.72 -36.53
CA GLU A 571 -43.07 20.74 -36.33
C GLU A 571 -41.69 20.11 -36.14
N PHE A 572 -41.60 19.06 -35.31
CA PHE A 572 -40.35 18.30 -35.11
C PHE A 572 -39.85 17.69 -36.39
N ILE A 573 -40.71 16.99 -37.15
CA ILE A 573 -40.37 16.38 -38.44
C ILE A 573 -39.89 17.46 -39.42
N ALA A 574 -40.59 18.58 -39.55
CA ALA A 574 -40.18 19.69 -40.42
C ALA A 574 -38.80 20.25 -40.04
N ARG A 575 -38.53 20.42 -38.73
CA ARG A 575 -37.25 20.86 -38.24
C ARG A 575 -36.13 19.89 -38.55
N VAL A 576 -36.33 18.56 -38.36
CA VAL A 576 -35.36 17.51 -38.71
C VAL A 576 -35.03 17.58 -40.22
N ARG A 577 -36.04 17.66 -41.12
CA ARG A 577 -35.84 17.78 -42.57
C ARG A 577 -34.99 19.00 -42.91
N SER A 578 -35.31 20.17 -42.36
CA SER A 578 -34.54 21.39 -42.64
C SER A 578 -33.08 21.27 -42.21
N ILE A 579 -32.79 20.62 -41.08
CA ILE A 579 -31.42 20.42 -40.60
C ILE A 579 -30.67 19.44 -41.55
N ILE A 580 -31.32 18.36 -41.98
CA ILE A 580 -30.75 17.38 -42.95
C ILE A 580 -30.39 18.08 -44.24
N GLU A 581 -31.34 18.82 -44.84
CA GLU A 581 -31.13 19.53 -46.10
C GLU A 581 -29.97 20.52 -46.02
N GLN A 582 -29.92 21.34 -44.95
CA GLN A 582 -28.83 22.27 -44.72
C GLN A 582 -27.49 21.55 -44.60
N LYS A 583 -27.43 20.41 -43.89
CA LYS A 583 -26.20 19.63 -43.71
C LYS A 583 -25.69 19.06 -45.04
N VAL A 584 -26.56 18.46 -45.85
CA VAL A 584 -26.21 17.92 -47.16
C VAL A 584 -25.69 19.01 -48.09
N MET A 585 -26.36 20.19 -48.10
CA MET A 585 -25.93 21.36 -48.89
C MET A 585 -24.56 21.89 -48.49
N LEU A 586 -24.31 22.01 -47.19
CA LEU A 586 -23.03 22.49 -46.63
C LEU A 586 -21.88 21.51 -46.97
N ASP A 587 -22.14 20.22 -46.96
CA ASP A 587 -21.15 19.18 -47.26
C ASP A 587 -20.91 18.97 -48.74
N GLY A 588 -21.67 19.68 -49.64
CA GLY A 588 -21.49 19.66 -51.09
C GLY A 588 -21.73 18.30 -51.73
N LYS A 589 -22.64 17.51 -51.23
CA LYS A 589 -22.93 16.17 -51.77
C LYS A 589 -23.67 16.23 -53.08
N GLN A 590 -23.42 15.22 -53.95
CA GLN A 590 -24.04 15.09 -55.28
C GLN A 590 -25.39 14.37 -55.28
N PHE A 591 -25.89 14.03 -54.08
CA PHE A 591 -27.17 13.37 -53.86
C PHE A 591 -27.90 13.97 -52.66
N ASP A 592 -29.22 13.86 -52.67
CA ASP A 592 -30.04 14.33 -51.57
C ASP A 592 -30.27 13.22 -50.53
N VAL A 593 -30.33 13.60 -49.26
CA VAL A 593 -30.75 12.72 -48.15
C VAL A 593 -32.17 13.14 -47.75
N SER A 594 -33.14 12.32 -48.06
CA SER A 594 -34.55 12.54 -47.74
C SER A 594 -35.08 11.46 -46.81
N ILE A 595 -36.10 11.79 -46.03
CA ILE A 595 -36.74 10.90 -45.07
C ILE A 595 -38.24 10.86 -45.26
N SER A 596 -38.80 9.67 -45.13
CA SER A 596 -40.24 9.44 -44.97
C SER A 596 -40.58 9.23 -43.51
N CYS A 597 -41.59 9.93 -42.98
CA CYS A 597 -41.92 9.95 -41.57
C CYS A 597 -43.38 9.57 -41.32
N GLY A 598 -43.66 8.91 -40.22
CA GLY A 598 -45.02 8.72 -39.68
C GLY A 598 -45.04 8.93 -38.19
N ALA A 599 -46.06 9.59 -37.72
CA ALA A 599 -46.27 9.85 -36.31
C ALA A 599 -47.58 9.23 -35.81
N TYR A 600 -47.53 8.74 -34.58
CA TYR A 600 -48.72 8.32 -33.83
C TYR A 600 -48.64 8.90 -32.43
N ILE A 601 -49.72 9.46 -31.92
CA ILE A 601 -49.81 10.03 -30.59
C ILE A 601 -50.69 9.14 -29.72
N GLU A 602 -50.13 8.56 -28.69
CA GLU A 602 -50.84 7.84 -27.65
C GLU A 602 -51.19 8.78 -26.53
N TYR A 603 -52.45 8.77 -26.07
CA TYR A 603 -52.93 9.50 -24.91
C TYR A 603 -53.25 8.49 -23.79
N PRO A 604 -52.23 8.06 -23.04
CA PRO A 604 -52.42 6.99 -22.07
C PRO A 604 -53.19 7.52 -20.83
N ASP A 605 -54.25 6.79 -20.46
CA ASP A 605 -55.07 7.12 -19.30
C ASP A 605 -54.81 6.25 -18.07
N GLY A 606 -53.96 5.24 -18.20
CA GLY A 606 -53.60 4.30 -17.15
C GLY A 606 -54.71 3.32 -16.74
N SER A 607 -55.81 3.23 -17.53
CA SER A 607 -56.96 2.38 -17.21
C SER A 607 -56.93 0.98 -17.83
N GLY A 608 -55.93 0.68 -18.68
CA GLY A 608 -55.83 -0.57 -19.41
C GLY A 608 -54.91 -1.59 -18.72
N ASP A 609 -55.22 -2.91 -18.91
CA ASP A 609 -54.36 -4.04 -18.48
C ASP A 609 -53.20 -4.34 -19.46
N GLU A 610 -52.99 -3.48 -20.47
CA GLU A 610 -51.96 -3.66 -21.49
C GLU A 610 -50.56 -3.30 -20.94
N ASP A 611 -49.59 -4.20 -21.10
CA ASP A 611 -48.23 -3.89 -20.66
C ASP A 611 -47.56 -2.84 -21.57
N ALA A 612 -46.54 -2.16 -21.04
CA ALA A 612 -45.83 -1.11 -21.76
C ALA A 612 -45.19 -1.56 -23.07
N HIS A 613 -44.78 -2.81 -23.19
CA HIS A 613 -44.21 -3.37 -24.41
C HIS A 613 -45.28 -3.52 -25.50
N SER A 614 -46.45 -4.05 -25.14
CA SER A 614 -47.59 -4.18 -26.04
C SER A 614 -48.07 -2.84 -26.57
N ILE A 615 -48.14 -1.82 -25.68
CA ILE A 615 -48.49 -0.44 -26.07
C ILE A 615 -47.42 0.10 -27.05
N PHE A 616 -46.14 -0.13 -26.79
CA PHE A 616 -45.07 0.33 -27.65
C PHE A 616 -45.16 -0.26 -29.08
N GLU A 617 -45.30 -1.59 -29.16
CA GLU A 617 -45.45 -2.27 -30.46
C GLU A 617 -46.69 -1.80 -31.22
N ARG A 618 -47.81 -1.52 -30.53
CA ARG A 618 -49.01 -0.96 -31.13
C ARG A 618 -48.76 0.45 -31.68
N CYS A 619 -48.09 1.32 -30.90
CA CYS A 619 -47.73 2.66 -31.32
C CYS A 619 -46.80 2.67 -32.54
N LEU A 620 -45.77 1.82 -32.54
CA LEU A 620 -44.88 1.65 -33.69
C LEU A 620 -45.63 1.25 -34.95
N LYS A 621 -46.52 0.25 -34.86
CA LYS A 621 -47.31 -0.22 -35.97
C LYS A 621 -48.24 0.85 -36.57
N GLU A 622 -48.83 1.70 -35.74
CA GLU A 622 -49.68 2.81 -36.20
C GLU A 622 -48.84 3.93 -36.85
N ALA A 623 -47.68 4.27 -36.26
CA ALA A 623 -46.74 5.24 -36.85
C ALA A 623 -46.23 4.73 -38.23
N ASP A 624 -45.85 3.46 -38.32
CA ASP A 624 -45.36 2.84 -39.59
C ASP A 624 -46.40 2.87 -40.70
N LYS A 625 -47.68 2.67 -40.38
CA LYS A 625 -48.75 2.80 -41.39
C LYS A 625 -48.78 4.19 -42.01
N THR A 626 -48.54 5.20 -41.22
CA THR A 626 -48.53 6.62 -41.66
C THR A 626 -47.27 6.89 -42.50
N MET A 627 -46.09 6.43 -42.05
CA MET A 627 -44.83 6.55 -42.76
C MET A 627 -44.89 5.89 -44.12
N TYR A 628 -45.46 4.67 -44.22
CA TYR A 628 -45.55 3.94 -45.48
C TYR A 628 -46.42 4.64 -46.51
N LYS A 629 -47.49 5.38 -46.09
CA LYS A 629 -48.31 6.22 -46.99
C LYS A 629 -47.44 7.34 -47.57
N GLU A 630 -46.68 8.04 -46.75
CA GLU A 630 -45.76 9.11 -47.18
C GLU A 630 -44.68 8.56 -48.15
N LYS A 631 -44.05 7.42 -47.82
CA LYS A 631 -43.05 6.76 -48.64
C LYS A 631 -43.55 6.41 -50.04
N LYS A 632 -44.85 6.00 -50.14
CA LYS A 632 -45.50 5.76 -51.47
C LYS A 632 -45.66 7.06 -52.27
N MET A 633 -46.03 8.17 -51.62
CA MET A 633 -46.19 9.47 -52.30
C MET A 633 -44.85 9.98 -52.84
N HIS A 634 -43.76 9.82 -52.06
CA HIS A 634 -42.42 10.19 -52.52
C HIS A 634 -41.96 9.38 -53.74
N LYS A 635 -42.28 8.07 -53.80
CA LYS A 635 -41.97 7.23 -54.97
C LYS A 635 -42.76 7.59 -56.22
N VAL A 636 -44.02 7.97 -56.10
CA VAL A 636 -44.87 8.41 -57.23
C VAL A 636 -44.41 9.77 -57.75
N GLY A 637 -44.02 10.70 -56.89
CA GLY A 637 -43.56 12.04 -57.28
C GLY A 637 -42.22 12.05 -58.01
N LYS A 638 -41.35 11.02 -57.83
CA LYS A 638 -40.04 10.89 -58.48
C LYS A 638 -40.08 10.09 -59.82
N GLY A 639 -41.28 9.75 -60.34
CA GLY A 639 -41.45 9.12 -61.70
C GLY A 639 -40.89 7.70 -61.82
N ARG A 640 -40.67 6.98 -60.75
CA ARG A 640 -40.15 5.59 -60.73
C ARG A 640 -41.29 4.58 -60.54
N ASN A 641 -42.14 4.44 -61.56
CA ASN A 641 -43.00 3.27 -61.71
C ASN A 641 -42.15 2.13 -62.31
N ALA A 642 -41.57 1.24 -61.53
CA ALA A 642 -41.09 -0.03 -62.00
C ALA A 642 -42.28 -1.03 -62.05
N PRO A 643 -42.46 -1.81 -63.11
CA PRO A 643 -43.54 -2.75 -63.17
C PRO A 643 -43.33 -3.92 -62.19
N LEU A 644 -44.41 -4.28 -61.53
CA LEU A 644 -44.52 -5.54 -60.78
C LEU A 644 -44.48 -6.69 -61.86
N THR A 645 -43.32 -7.30 -62.05
CA THR A 645 -43.25 -8.62 -62.65
C THR A 645 -43.12 -9.64 -61.54
N GLY A 646 -44.17 -10.45 -61.38
CA GLY A 646 -44.16 -11.61 -60.52
C GLY A 646 -43.24 -12.71 -61.09
N ASN A 647 -42.57 -13.37 -60.17
CA ASN A 647 -42.59 -14.86 -60.07
C ASN A 647 -41.97 -15.20 -58.73
#